data_037a37f47adf4c4cb52fb5e2bd5d236c
#
_entry.id   037a37f47adf4c4cb52fb5e2bd5d236c
#
_cell.length_a   1.000
_cell.length_b   1.000
_cell.length_c   1.000
_cell.angle_alpha   90.00
_cell.angle_beta   90.00
_cell.angle_gamma   90.00
#
_symmetry.space_group_name_H-M   'P 1'
#
loop_
_entity.id
_entity.type
_entity.pdbx_description
1 polymer ?
#
loop_
_entity_poly.entity_id
_entity_poly.type
_entity_poly.pdbx_seq_one_letter_code
_entity_poly.pdbx_strand_id
1 'polypeptide(L)'
;ECLVGSEMCIRDSSISADAAPLTIIDGIEGDINKVNPNDVESISVLKDASAAAVYGARAAYGVILVTTKNGKIGKTNVSYNGRFSFGDTTTSTDFETRGYYSAGINDMFYKTYQGVPYTHYTQEDYHELWIRRNDKVEDPSRPWVVEKNGEYKYYGNFDWYNCLFDNTRPTWEHNLTVSGGTEKVKYMLSGNYYNQKGIIRIDSDRFKKYTFRSKIIANITSWFELSNNTSYYHSEYTYPGLSGVNDVFSRAGRHALASIVPMHPDGTLVYRTGLTDTGEVADGVSAVLLNGGHHNRDREYEFVTTFEAVLKPIKHFEVRANYSWAHYNQQNLNRSVDVLYSRNPGETITMDNGRTRGNYLSEAQNNQIRQTFNLYGTYDNTFANAHSVKVIVGGNYDYKYFKKLGMKRNGLLSESLDDFNLAKGDDISITGGQEEYAILGFFYRLNYGYKDRYLFEASGRYDGSSRFRRGHRFGFFPSFSAGWRVSEEAFFTQAKNYVSNLKLRLSYGSLGNQKTVGYYDYLQLINTGAVMNYAFGDTTKGDYAYESAPNSTDLTWETVITKNIGLDLGFLNNRLNVSFDAYIRDTKDMLMAGKTLPGVYGASSPRMNVADLRTKGWEASITWGDSFTLASKPFNYRIMAGIGDNTSKVTKYDNPNRTLTDPYEGQQLGEIWGYVVDGYFKTDEEARNYKVDQSFVNQMINASALDNGLHAGDLKFVDLDGNNKIEQTTSANDRKDMKVIGNSLPRYNYNFGISADWYGIDFSVLFQGIGKQNWYPGAETSMFWGPYSRPYASFIPSDFMSQVWSEENTDAYFPRPRGYVALGSNRELAVVNTKYLQNLAYCRLKNLSIGYTLPDKWLSKMGF
;
A
#
# COMPACT_ATOMS: atom_id res chain seq x y z
N GLU A 1 4.10 13.00 -12.29
CA GLU A 1 3.87 12.12 -13.46
C GLU A 1 5.03 11.15 -13.70
N CYS A 2 6.28 11.60 -13.57
CA CYS A 2 7.45 10.70 -13.68
C CYS A 2 7.52 9.63 -12.59
N LEU A 3 6.99 9.89 -11.40
CA LEU A 3 6.97 8.93 -10.27
C LEU A 3 6.18 7.66 -10.58
N VAL A 4 5.02 7.79 -11.22
CA VAL A 4 4.15 6.65 -11.51
C VAL A 4 4.80 5.68 -12.50
N GLY A 5 5.49 6.22 -13.52
CA GLY A 5 6.29 5.40 -14.42
C GLY A 5 7.55 4.81 -13.76
N SER A 6 8.07 5.49 -12.72
CA SER A 6 9.27 5.09 -12.01
C SER A 6 9.02 4.06 -10.92
N GLU A 7 7.88 4.13 -10.22
CA GLU A 7 7.45 3.09 -9.27
C GLU A 7 7.27 1.74 -9.95
N MET A 8 6.75 1.73 -11.18
CA MET A 8 6.60 0.50 -11.96
C MET A 8 7.93 -0.14 -12.39
N CYS A 9 8.99 0.64 -12.43
CA CYS A 9 10.33 0.18 -12.79
C CYS A 9 11.20 -0.12 -11.56
N ILE A 10 10.67 -0.05 -10.35
CA ILE A 10 11.40 -0.40 -9.13
C ILE A 10 11.53 -1.92 -9.07
N ARG A 11 12.76 -2.38 -8.92
CA ARG A 11 13.12 -3.79 -8.88
C ARG A 11 12.96 -4.33 -7.47
N ASP A 12 11.74 -4.38 -6.97
CA ASP A 12 11.39 -4.82 -5.61
C ASP A 12 11.08 -6.32 -5.57
N SER A 13 12.02 -7.15 -5.30
CA SER A 13 11.80 -8.58 -5.15
C SER A 13 12.47 -9.07 -3.89
N SER A 14 11.68 -9.42 -2.89
CA SER A 14 12.12 -10.05 -1.65
C SER A 14 11.09 -11.08 -1.19
N ILE A 15 11.55 -12.13 -0.52
CA ILE A 15 10.67 -13.07 0.21
C ILE A 15 10.23 -12.41 1.53
N SER A 16 11.06 -11.53 2.08
CA SER A 16 10.74 -10.71 3.26
C SER A 16 10.02 -9.43 2.86
N ALA A 17 9.01 -9.03 3.61
CA ALA A 17 7.93 -8.12 3.22
C ALA A 17 8.31 -6.65 2.92
N ASP A 18 9.54 -6.17 3.15
CA ASP A 18 9.86 -4.74 3.02
C ASP A 18 10.93 -4.47 1.95
N ALA A 19 10.51 -4.50 0.68
CA ALA A 19 11.35 -4.24 -0.48
C ALA A 19 11.23 -2.80 -1.03
N ALA A 20 10.74 -1.84 -0.23
CA ALA A 20 10.56 -0.46 -0.68
C ALA A 20 11.90 0.25 -1.00
N PRO A 21 11.97 1.05 -2.08
CA PRO A 21 13.15 1.82 -2.44
C PRO A 21 13.49 2.87 -1.39
N LEU A 22 14.74 3.27 -1.35
CA LEU A 22 15.19 4.38 -0.52
C LEU A 22 14.85 5.73 -1.18
N THR A 23 14.06 6.56 -0.52
CA THR A 23 13.82 7.93 -1.00
C THR A 23 14.81 8.90 -0.35
N ILE A 24 15.52 9.64 -1.18
CA ILE A 24 16.47 10.68 -0.78
C ILE A 24 15.98 12.04 -1.27
N ILE A 25 15.76 12.96 -0.35
CA ILE A 25 15.31 14.32 -0.63
C ILE A 25 16.46 15.27 -0.31
N ASP A 26 16.99 15.94 -1.33
CA ASP A 26 18.17 16.84 -1.19
C ASP A 26 19.34 16.21 -0.40
N GLY A 27 19.61 14.91 -0.67
CA GLY A 27 20.73 14.17 -0.05
C GLY A 27 20.41 13.46 1.26
N ILE A 28 19.23 13.63 1.83
CA ILE A 28 18.80 13.04 3.11
C ILE A 28 17.60 12.12 2.89
N GLU A 29 17.56 10.97 3.59
CA GLU A 29 16.41 10.07 3.54
C GLU A 29 15.16 10.75 4.10
N GLY A 30 14.06 10.66 3.36
CA GLY A 30 12.77 11.24 3.73
C GLY A 30 11.60 10.53 3.06
N ASP A 31 10.39 10.97 3.41
CA ASP A 31 9.14 10.49 2.82
C ASP A 31 8.69 11.44 1.70
N ILE A 32 8.57 10.91 0.48
CA ILE A 32 8.15 11.68 -0.68
C ILE A 32 6.73 12.24 -0.55
N ASN A 33 5.85 11.57 0.19
CA ASN A 33 4.47 12.01 0.42
C ASN A 33 4.38 13.28 1.26
N LYS A 34 5.46 13.60 1.99
CA LYS A 34 5.58 14.83 2.79
C LYS A 34 6.19 16.00 2.02
N VAL A 35 6.70 15.75 0.83
CA VAL A 35 7.23 16.81 -0.04
C VAL A 35 6.09 17.49 -0.78
N ASN A 36 6.13 18.82 -0.84
CA ASN A 36 5.26 19.58 -1.73
C ASN A 36 5.68 19.36 -3.19
N PRO A 37 4.81 18.80 -4.05
CA PRO A 37 5.16 18.55 -5.45
C PRO A 37 5.61 19.80 -6.21
N ASN A 38 5.10 20.97 -5.84
CA ASN A 38 5.47 22.25 -6.47
C ASN A 38 6.93 22.67 -6.16
N ASP A 39 7.52 22.11 -5.10
CA ASP A 39 8.93 22.39 -4.74
C ASP A 39 9.91 21.46 -5.48
N VAL A 40 9.43 20.41 -6.13
CA VAL A 40 10.30 19.44 -6.81
C VAL A 40 10.84 20.04 -8.12
N GLU A 41 12.15 19.97 -8.29
CA GLU A 41 12.85 20.32 -9.54
C GLU A 41 13.04 19.09 -10.43
N SER A 42 13.48 17.98 -9.84
CA SER A 42 13.70 16.73 -10.57
C SER A 42 13.55 15.50 -9.68
N ILE A 43 13.19 14.38 -10.31
CA ILE A 43 13.17 13.06 -9.68
C ILE A 43 14.02 12.16 -10.58
N SER A 44 14.95 11.43 -9.95
CA SER A 44 15.78 10.44 -10.61
C SER A 44 15.67 9.09 -9.88
N VAL A 45 15.51 8.02 -10.63
CA VAL A 45 15.45 6.67 -10.07
C VAL A 45 16.71 5.90 -10.42
N LEU A 46 17.46 5.52 -9.38
CA LEU A 46 18.66 4.70 -9.51
C LEU A 46 18.30 3.23 -9.32
N LYS A 47 18.28 2.49 -10.40
CA LYS A 47 17.88 1.07 -10.44
C LYS A 47 19.06 0.11 -10.30
N ASP A 48 20.23 0.55 -10.74
CA ASP A 48 21.45 -0.28 -10.76
C ASP A 48 22.22 -0.15 -9.45
N ALA A 49 22.80 -1.26 -9.00
CA ALA A 49 23.57 -1.28 -7.77
C ALA A 49 24.79 -0.34 -7.83
N SER A 50 25.43 -0.16 -9.00
CA SER A 50 26.55 0.77 -9.18
C SER A 50 26.12 2.22 -8.97
N ALA A 51 24.99 2.63 -9.52
CA ALA A 51 24.44 3.98 -9.31
C ALA A 51 24.00 4.22 -7.86
N ALA A 52 23.43 3.19 -7.21
CA ALA A 52 22.92 3.24 -5.85
C ALA A 52 24.01 3.07 -4.77
N ALA A 53 25.22 2.63 -5.15
CA ALA A 53 26.29 2.25 -4.21
C ALA A 53 26.64 3.34 -3.18
N VAL A 54 26.62 4.62 -3.55
CA VAL A 54 26.94 5.74 -2.67
C VAL A 54 25.95 5.86 -1.50
N TYR A 55 24.69 5.38 -1.66
CA TYR A 55 23.63 5.47 -0.66
C TYR A 55 23.61 4.29 0.32
N GLY A 56 24.49 3.31 0.11
CA GLY A 56 24.82 2.23 1.04
C GLY A 56 23.75 1.17 1.21
N ALA A 57 23.84 0.48 2.33
CA ALA A 57 23.05 -0.69 2.70
C ALA A 57 21.52 -0.47 2.80
N ARG A 58 21.05 0.75 2.61
CA ARG A 58 19.63 1.08 2.57
C ARG A 58 19.07 1.09 1.15
N ALA A 59 19.95 1.10 0.15
CA ALA A 59 19.64 1.26 -1.27
C ALA A 59 19.47 -0.07 -2.02
N ALA A 60 19.39 -1.20 -1.32
CA ALA A 60 19.32 -2.54 -1.90
C ALA A 60 18.20 -2.72 -2.94
N TYR A 61 17.11 -1.99 -2.79
CA TYR A 61 15.94 -2.07 -3.68
C TYR A 61 15.80 -0.86 -4.62
N GLY A 62 16.89 -0.10 -4.83
CA GLY A 62 16.92 1.12 -5.63
C GLY A 62 16.79 2.39 -4.81
N VAL A 63 17.00 3.52 -5.47
CA VAL A 63 16.94 4.84 -4.82
C VAL A 63 16.12 5.80 -5.67
N ILE A 64 15.21 6.50 -5.04
CA ILE A 64 14.47 7.63 -5.61
C ILE A 64 15.14 8.91 -5.10
N LEU A 65 15.78 9.64 -6.01
CA LEU A 65 16.40 10.93 -5.70
C LEU A 65 15.40 12.04 -6.02
N VAL A 66 15.04 12.82 -5.03
CA VAL A 66 14.20 14.01 -5.17
C VAL A 66 15.07 15.24 -4.94
N THR A 67 15.21 16.06 -5.95
CA THR A 67 15.89 17.36 -5.83
C THR A 67 14.85 18.46 -5.81
N THR A 68 14.90 19.33 -4.81
CA THR A 68 13.99 20.46 -4.71
C THR A 68 14.60 21.70 -5.37
N LYS A 69 13.71 22.60 -5.82
CA LYS A 69 14.07 23.86 -6.47
C LYS A 69 14.99 24.72 -5.62
N ASN A 70 15.86 25.46 -6.28
CA ASN A 70 16.72 26.46 -5.67
C ASN A 70 16.30 27.88 -6.08
N GLY A 71 16.65 28.87 -5.26
CA GLY A 71 16.61 30.27 -5.70
C GLY A 71 17.53 30.48 -6.90
N LYS A 72 17.11 31.33 -7.85
CA LYS A 72 17.90 31.73 -9.02
C LYS A 72 18.36 33.18 -8.87
N ILE A 73 19.49 33.52 -9.47
CA ILE A 73 19.95 34.90 -9.55
C ILE A 73 18.93 35.70 -10.38
N GLY A 74 18.47 36.83 -9.84
CA GLY A 74 17.50 37.70 -10.51
C GLY A 74 16.56 38.35 -9.48
N LYS A 75 15.56 39.08 -10.05
CA LYS A 75 14.51 39.71 -9.25
C LYS A 75 13.70 38.65 -8.50
N THR A 76 13.16 39.03 -7.35
CA THR A 76 12.22 38.20 -6.60
C THR A 76 11.04 37.79 -7.47
N ASN A 77 10.80 36.51 -7.57
CA ASN A 77 9.65 35.93 -8.26
C ASN A 77 8.68 35.37 -7.22
N VAL A 78 7.41 35.72 -7.35
CA VAL A 78 6.33 35.19 -6.51
C VAL A 78 5.43 34.35 -7.41
N SER A 79 5.21 33.11 -7.05
CA SER A 79 4.36 32.17 -7.78
C SER A 79 3.27 31.63 -6.86
N TYR A 80 2.05 31.70 -7.31
CA TYR A 80 0.90 31.11 -6.64
C TYR A 80 0.27 30.04 -7.52
N ASN A 81 -0.05 28.87 -6.93
CA ASN A 81 -0.78 27.78 -7.58
C ASN A 81 -1.95 27.37 -6.68
N GLY A 82 -3.17 27.53 -7.19
CA GLY A 82 -4.39 27.06 -6.56
C GLY A 82 -4.99 25.90 -7.36
N ARG A 83 -5.37 24.84 -6.66
CA ARG A 83 -6.05 23.67 -7.26
C ARG A 83 -7.31 23.33 -6.48
N PHE A 84 -8.38 23.12 -7.24
CA PHE A 84 -9.62 22.56 -6.73
C PHE A 84 -9.94 21.29 -7.50
N SER A 85 -10.28 20.22 -6.82
CA SER A 85 -10.57 18.93 -7.45
C SER A 85 -11.65 18.16 -6.72
N PHE A 86 -12.29 17.25 -7.46
CA PHE A 86 -13.24 16.29 -6.94
C PHE A 86 -12.69 14.89 -7.22
N GLY A 87 -12.71 14.04 -6.20
CA GLY A 87 -12.58 12.59 -6.39
C GLY A 87 -13.97 11.99 -6.45
N ASP A 88 -14.15 10.96 -7.26
CA ASP A 88 -15.39 10.21 -7.36
C ASP A 88 -15.12 8.72 -7.30
N THR A 89 -16.16 7.91 -7.02
CA THR A 89 -16.04 6.45 -6.96
C THR A 89 -15.78 5.89 -8.36
N THR A 90 -14.93 4.85 -8.42
CA THR A 90 -14.61 4.15 -9.68
C THR A 90 -15.34 2.82 -9.82
N THR A 91 -16.13 2.44 -8.82
CA THR A 91 -16.93 1.21 -8.79
C THR A 91 -18.41 1.54 -8.69
N SER A 92 -19.26 0.64 -9.13
CA SER A 92 -20.71 0.79 -8.96
C SER A 92 -21.08 0.81 -7.47
N THR A 93 -22.03 1.67 -7.13
CA THR A 93 -22.66 1.75 -5.81
C THR A 93 -24.15 1.44 -5.89
N ASP A 94 -24.57 0.78 -6.99
CA ASP A 94 -25.93 0.33 -7.22
C ASP A 94 -26.19 -0.96 -6.43
N PHE A 95 -26.67 -0.77 -5.20
CA PHE A 95 -27.01 -1.86 -4.28
C PHE A 95 -28.52 -2.07 -4.19
N GLU A 96 -28.93 -3.26 -3.78
CA GLU A 96 -30.35 -3.57 -3.53
C GLU A 96 -30.86 -2.82 -2.29
N THR A 97 -31.70 -1.82 -2.49
CA THR A 97 -32.26 -0.97 -1.45
C THR A 97 -33.71 -1.29 -1.13
N ARG A 98 -34.30 -2.27 -1.82
CA ARG A 98 -35.69 -2.67 -1.59
C ARG A 98 -35.76 -3.75 -0.51
N GLY A 99 -36.44 -3.44 0.60
CA GLY A 99 -36.51 -4.32 1.77
C GLY A 99 -37.00 -5.72 1.48
N TYR A 100 -38.00 -5.88 0.60
CA TYR A 100 -38.52 -7.19 0.16
C TYR A 100 -37.43 -8.08 -0.44
N TYR A 101 -36.64 -7.56 -1.38
CA TYR A 101 -35.62 -8.35 -2.07
C TYR A 101 -34.38 -8.56 -1.20
N SER A 102 -33.97 -7.53 -0.47
CA SER A 102 -32.84 -7.64 0.47
C SER A 102 -33.10 -8.74 1.52
N ALA A 103 -34.26 -8.72 2.18
CA ALA A 103 -34.63 -9.75 3.14
C ALA A 103 -34.70 -11.13 2.51
N GLY A 104 -35.34 -11.24 1.32
CA GLY A 104 -35.48 -12.53 0.62
C GLY A 104 -34.13 -13.15 0.23
N ILE A 105 -33.17 -12.34 -0.21
CA ILE A 105 -31.81 -12.83 -0.52
C ILE A 105 -31.12 -13.33 0.77
N ASN A 106 -31.15 -12.54 1.83
CA ASN A 106 -30.51 -12.94 3.09
C ASN A 106 -31.15 -14.20 3.67
N ASP A 107 -32.47 -14.29 3.67
CA ASP A 107 -33.21 -15.49 4.13
C ASP A 107 -32.86 -16.73 3.30
N MET A 108 -32.78 -16.59 1.96
CA MET A 108 -32.41 -17.68 1.08
C MET A 108 -31.03 -18.24 1.42
N PHE A 109 -30.01 -17.38 1.52
CA PHE A 109 -28.64 -17.82 1.81
C PHE A 109 -28.46 -18.32 3.25
N TYR A 110 -29.12 -17.66 4.23
CA TYR A 110 -29.03 -18.09 5.63
C TYR A 110 -29.67 -19.45 5.87
N LYS A 111 -30.80 -19.70 5.20
CA LYS A 111 -31.50 -21.00 5.27
C LYS A 111 -30.62 -22.16 4.78
N THR A 112 -29.75 -21.95 3.79
CA THR A 112 -28.82 -23.01 3.34
C THR A 112 -27.77 -23.36 4.38
N TYR A 113 -27.53 -22.48 5.37
CA TYR A 113 -26.59 -22.67 6.45
C TYR A 113 -27.26 -23.16 7.76
N GLN A 114 -28.33 -22.49 8.20
CA GLN A 114 -28.98 -22.73 9.49
C GLN A 114 -30.29 -23.51 9.40
N GLY A 115 -30.87 -23.72 8.23
CA GLY A 115 -32.17 -24.33 8.02
C GLY A 115 -33.38 -23.47 8.27
N VAL A 116 -33.14 -22.28 8.78
CA VAL A 116 -34.17 -21.28 9.07
C VAL A 116 -33.83 -19.99 8.33
N PRO A 117 -34.82 -19.14 8.01
CA PRO A 117 -34.52 -17.83 7.42
C PRO A 117 -33.75 -16.96 8.40
N TYR A 118 -33.02 -15.98 7.90
CA TYR A 118 -32.28 -14.97 8.68
C TYR A 118 -33.20 -14.01 9.43
N THR A 119 -34.29 -13.63 8.77
CA THR A 119 -35.30 -12.74 9.33
C THR A 119 -36.42 -13.53 10.00
N HIS A 120 -37.06 -12.93 11.02
CA HIS A 120 -38.25 -13.48 11.66
C HIS A 120 -39.54 -12.98 11.00
N TYR A 121 -39.49 -12.58 9.71
CA TYR A 121 -40.66 -12.15 8.98
C TYR A 121 -41.62 -13.29 8.74
N THR A 122 -42.89 -13.02 9.06
CA THR A 122 -44.03 -13.89 8.71
C THR A 122 -44.43 -13.65 7.26
N GLN A 123 -45.35 -14.44 6.74
CA GLN A 123 -45.93 -14.23 5.40
C GLN A 123 -46.68 -12.87 5.33
N GLU A 124 -47.31 -12.43 6.44
CA GLU A 124 -47.98 -11.13 6.54
C GLU A 124 -46.94 -10.02 6.45
N ASP A 125 -45.80 -10.15 7.14
CA ASP A 125 -44.70 -9.18 7.07
C ASP A 125 -44.12 -9.10 5.65
N TYR A 126 -43.93 -10.23 4.97
CA TYR A 126 -43.51 -10.26 3.57
C TYR A 126 -44.53 -9.62 2.62
N HIS A 127 -45.85 -9.70 2.94
CA HIS A 127 -46.86 -8.98 2.19
C HIS A 127 -46.73 -7.47 2.40
N GLU A 128 -46.49 -7.03 3.62
CA GLU A 128 -46.25 -5.61 3.95
C GLU A 128 -44.98 -5.07 3.23
N LEU A 129 -43.89 -5.87 3.18
CA LEU A 129 -42.70 -5.53 2.41
C LEU A 129 -43.00 -5.46 0.89
N TRP A 130 -43.82 -6.39 0.38
CA TRP A 130 -44.20 -6.43 -1.04
C TRP A 130 -45.00 -5.20 -1.46
N ILE A 131 -45.93 -4.73 -0.64
CA ILE A 131 -46.74 -3.55 -0.91
C ILE A 131 -45.83 -2.32 -1.04
N ARG A 132 -44.78 -2.21 -0.19
CA ARG A 132 -43.86 -1.06 -0.11
C ARG A 132 -42.65 -1.18 -1.06
N ARG A 133 -42.45 -2.29 -1.74
CA ARG A 133 -41.20 -2.60 -2.50
C ARG A 133 -40.79 -1.56 -3.55
N ASN A 134 -41.72 -0.69 -3.97
CA ASN A 134 -41.47 0.37 -4.94
C ASN A 134 -41.44 1.78 -4.33
N ASP A 135 -41.61 1.90 -3.03
CA ASP A 135 -41.61 3.18 -2.33
C ASP A 135 -40.16 3.68 -2.17
N LYS A 136 -39.79 4.67 -2.98
CA LYS A 136 -38.45 5.30 -2.89
C LYS A 136 -38.30 6.23 -1.70
N VAL A 137 -39.40 6.68 -1.13
CA VAL A 137 -39.53 7.52 0.06
C VAL A 137 -40.64 6.95 0.89
N GLU A 138 -40.58 7.13 2.19
CA GLU A 138 -41.60 6.71 3.11
C GLU A 138 -42.96 7.40 2.83
N ASP A 139 -43.99 6.62 2.69
CA ASP A 139 -45.36 7.11 2.56
C ASP A 139 -45.99 7.17 3.95
N PRO A 140 -46.43 8.35 4.42
CA PRO A 140 -47.06 8.50 5.74
C PRO A 140 -48.28 7.61 5.99
N SER A 141 -48.99 7.15 4.95
CA SER A 141 -50.13 6.25 5.06
C SER A 141 -49.72 4.78 5.30
N ARG A 142 -48.44 4.45 5.02
CA ARG A 142 -47.85 3.13 5.22
C ARG A 142 -46.37 3.25 5.64
N PRO A 143 -46.15 3.67 6.90
CA PRO A 143 -44.80 3.96 7.37
C PRO A 143 -43.90 2.75 7.32
N TRP A 144 -42.56 3.00 7.24
CA TRP A 144 -41.52 1.97 7.17
C TRP A 144 -41.30 1.29 8.53
N VAL A 145 -41.58 1.99 9.62
CA VAL A 145 -41.55 1.43 10.97
C VAL A 145 -42.92 1.48 11.57
N VAL A 146 -43.40 0.34 12.06
CA VAL A 146 -44.73 0.19 12.65
C VAL A 146 -44.56 -0.42 14.05
N GLU A 147 -45.25 0.17 15.03
CA GLU A 147 -45.38 -0.43 16.35
C GLU A 147 -46.52 -1.45 16.33
N LYS A 148 -46.21 -2.72 16.66
CA LYS A 148 -47.19 -3.80 16.75
C LYS A 148 -46.90 -4.64 17.98
N ASN A 149 -47.85 -4.76 18.88
CA ASN A 149 -47.75 -5.50 20.16
C ASN A 149 -46.56 -5.08 21.05
N GLY A 150 -46.20 -3.82 21.06
CA GLY A 150 -45.10 -3.29 21.86
C GLY A 150 -43.72 -3.55 21.26
N GLU A 151 -43.62 -3.97 19.99
CA GLU A 151 -42.40 -4.16 19.25
C GLU A 151 -42.38 -3.29 17.98
N TYR A 152 -41.17 -2.89 17.55
CA TYR A 152 -40.99 -2.27 16.23
C TYR A 152 -40.92 -3.34 15.14
N LYS A 153 -41.73 -3.12 14.08
CA LYS A 153 -41.65 -3.91 12.82
C LYS A 153 -41.14 -2.99 11.71
N TYR A 154 -40.29 -3.54 10.82
CA TYR A 154 -39.56 -2.75 9.82
C TYR A 154 -39.91 -3.22 8.40
N TYR A 155 -40.42 -2.31 7.59
CA TYR A 155 -40.87 -2.58 6.23
C TYR A 155 -40.32 -1.55 5.21
N GLY A 156 -39.12 -1.01 5.46
CA GLY A 156 -38.54 0.08 4.70
C GLY A 156 -37.91 -0.35 3.38
N ASN A 157 -37.46 0.66 2.61
CA ASN A 157 -36.58 0.55 1.44
C ASN A 157 -35.42 1.53 1.62
N PHE A 158 -34.63 1.30 2.67
CA PHE A 158 -33.64 2.26 3.13
C PHE A 158 -32.30 2.07 2.43
N ASP A 159 -31.75 3.15 1.90
CA ASP A 159 -30.43 3.18 1.25
C ASP A 159 -29.32 3.43 2.27
N TRP A 160 -28.80 2.36 2.84
CA TRP A 160 -27.75 2.40 3.84
C TRP A 160 -26.46 2.99 3.30
N TYR A 161 -26.12 2.69 2.04
CA TYR A 161 -24.88 3.20 1.45
C TYR A 161 -24.91 4.73 1.35
N ASN A 162 -25.92 5.28 0.70
CA ASN A 162 -26.04 6.73 0.53
C ASN A 162 -26.39 7.48 1.83
N CYS A 163 -26.89 6.80 2.85
CA CYS A 163 -27.00 7.36 4.20
C CYS A 163 -25.62 7.63 4.83
N LEU A 164 -24.69 6.70 4.69
CA LEU A 164 -23.41 6.70 5.40
C LEU A 164 -22.25 7.29 4.60
N PHE A 165 -22.31 7.25 3.25
CA PHE A 165 -21.19 7.61 2.38
C PHE A 165 -21.56 8.62 1.29
N ASP A 166 -20.60 9.50 1.01
CA ASP A 166 -20.61 10.39 -0.14
C ASP A 166 -19.75 9.78 -1.28
N ASN A 167 -20.24 9.84 -2.51
CA ASN A 167 -19.47 9.39 -3.67
C ASN A 167 -18.40 10.42 -4.08
N THR A 168 -18.60 11.70 -3.75
CA THR A 168 -17.73 12.78 -4.17
C THR A 168 -16.89 13.32 -3.02
N ARG A 169 -15.58 13.46 -3.29
CA ARG A 169 -14.58 13.91 -2.33
C ARG A 169 -13.89 15.18 -2.81
N PRO A 170 -14.30 16.38 -2.37
CA PRO A 170 -13.68 17.64 -2.75
C PRO A 170 -12.32 17.84 -2.07
N THR A 171 -11.41 18.48 -2.80
CA THR A 171 -10.06 18.79 -2.35
C THR A 171 -9.66 20.20 -2.76
N TRP A 172 -9.02 20.93 -1.86
CA TRP A 172 -8.46 22.27 -2.09
C TRP A 172 -6.97 22.25 -1.79
N GLU A 173 -6.20 22.88 -2.66
CA GLU A 173 -4.77 23.04 -2.48
C GLU A 173 -4.33 24.44 -2.88
N HIS A 174 -3.52 25.08 -2.03
CA HIS A 174 -2.96 26.40 -2.26
C HIS A 174 -1.46 26.35 -2.02
N ASN A 175 -0.69 26.78 -2.98
CA ASN A 175 0.76 26.83 -2.89
C ASN A 175 1.25 28.25 -3.23
N LEU A 176 2.13 28.79 -2.38
CA LEU A 176 2.81 30.06 -2.58
C LEU A 176 4.32 29.80 -2.53
N THR A 177 5.05 30.27 -3.55
CA THR A 177 6.52 30.18 -3.60
C THR A 177 7.10 31.55 -3.89
N VAL A 178 8.10 31.94 -3.11
CA VAL A 178 8.88 33.17 -3.26
C VAL A 178 10.34 32.79 -3.48
N SER A 179 10.94 33.18 -4.59
CA SER A 179 12.33 32.84 -4.89
C SER A 179 13.06 33.99 -5.56
N GLY A 180 14.37 34.07 -5.35
CA GLY A 180 15.20 35.09 -5.94
C GLY A 180 16.65 34.99 -5.48
N GLY A 181 17.44 35.98 -5.79
CA GLY A 181 18.80 36.02 -5.27
C GLY A 181 19.76 36.91 -6.07
N THR A 182 20.92 37.04 -5.48
CA THR A 182 22.11 37.68 -6.06
C THR A 182 23.21 36.62 -6.25
N GLU A 183 24.36 37.01 -6.75
CA GLU A 183 25.53 36.10 -6.79
C GLU A 183 25.97 35.66 -5.38
N LYS A 184 25.72 36.47 -4.35
CA LYS A 184 26.11 36.17 -2.97
C LYS A 184 25.09 35.32 -2.23
N VAL A 185 23.80 35.58 -2.42
CA VAL A 185 22.75 34.88 -1.70
C VAL A 185 21.61 34.53 -2.63
N LYS A 186 21.19 33.27 -2.61
CA LYS A 186 20.00 32.75 -3.32
C LYS A 186 19.03 32.18 -2.28
N TYR A 187 17.76 32.39 -2.49
CA TYR A 187 16.73 31.93 -1.57
C TYR A 187 15.49 31.40 -2.29
N MET A 188 14.84 30.42 -1.68
CA MET A 188 13.51 29.92 -2.02
C MET A 188 12.73 29.68 -0.72
N LEU A 189 11.54 30.24 -0.65
CA LEU A 189 10.56 30.02 0.41
C LEU A 189 9.28 29.50 -0.22
N SER A 190 8.71 28.44 0.30
CA SER A 190 7.41 27.92 -0.16
C SER A 190 6.53 27.57 1.02
N GLY A 191 5.21 27.72 0.82
CA GLY A 191 4.18 27.29 1.74
C GLY A 191 3.05 26.63 0.97
N ASN A 192 2.56 25.51 1.46
CA ASN A 192 1.43 24.78 0.87
C ASN A 192 0.39 24.44 1.94
N TYR A 193 -0.86 24.60 1.56
CA TYR A 193 -2.03 24.16 2.32
C TYR A 193 -2.85 23.21 1.47
N TYR A 194 -3.17 22.05 2.02
CA TYR A 194 -4.00 21.02 1.40
C TYR A 194 -5.11 20.65 2.36
N ASN A 195 -6.34 20.55 1.85
CA ASN A 195 -7.52 20.15 2.61
C ASN A 195 -8.40 19.24 1.75
N GLN A 196 -8.71 18.06 2.26
CA GLN A 196 -9.55 17.06 1.60
C GLN A 196 -10.65 16.60 2.55
N LYS A 197 -11.90 16.69 2.11
CA LYS A 197 -13.03 16.02 2.76
C LYS A 197 -12.99 14.53 2.39
N GLY A 198 -13.32 13.65 3.34
CA GLY A 198 -13.45 12.23 3.09
C GLY A 198 -14.80 11.80 2.53
N ILE A 199 -15.10 10.52 2.64
CA ILE A 199 -16.31 9.91 2.07
C ILE A 199 -17.39 9.59 3.12
N ILE A 200 -17.09 9.66 4.41
CA ILE A 200 -18.12 9.47 5.42
C ILE A 200 -19.03 10.71 5.45
N ARG A 201 -20.32 10.48 5.29
CA ARG A 201 -21.29 11.58 5.21
C ARG A 201 -21.61 12.18 6.59
N ILE A 202 -21.78 11.33 7.58
CA ILE A 202 -22.10 11.72 8.95
C ILE A 202 -20.81 11.97 9.71
N ASP A 203 -20.61 13.17 10.25
CA ASP A 203 -19.37 13.60 10.92
C ASP A 203 -18.13 13.34 10.07
N SER A 204 -18.13 13.91 8.88
CA SER A 204 -17.22 13.62 7.78
C SER A 204 -15.75 13.61 8.14
N ASP A 205 -15.05 12.57 7.73
CA ASP A 205 -13.60 12.51 7.85
C ASP A 205 -12.92 13.61 7.02
N ARG A 206 -11.80 14.13 7.52
CA ARG A 206 -11.09 15.25 6.92
C ARG A 206 -9.58 15.13 7.08
N PHE A 207 -8.87 15.33 6.01
CA PHE A 207 -7.41 15.41 6.00
C PHE A 207 -6.95 16.82 5.64
N LYS A 208 -6.11 17.42 6.50
CA LYS A 208 -5.44 18.70 6.28
C LYS A 208 -3.94 18.51 6.31
N LYS A 209 -3.23 19.22 5.46
CA LYS A 209 -1.77 19.18 5.40
C LYS A 209 -1.22 20.60 5.19
N TYR A 210 -0.18 20.91 5.91
CA TYR A 210 0.60 22.16 5.82
C TYR A 210 2.05 21.79 5.58
N THR A 211 2.68 22.38 4.56
CA THR A 211 4.11 22.25 4.36
C THR A 211 4.74 23.64 4.23
N PHE A 212 5.92 23.77 4.78
CA PHE A 212 6.75 24.95 4.62
C PHE A 212 8.17 24.51 4.27
N ARG A 213 8.82 25.20 3.34
CA ARG A 213 10.22 24.99 2.99
C ARG A 213 10.95 26.32 2.86
N SER A 214 12.16 26.36 3.42
CA SER A 214 13.11 27.44 3.27
C SER A 214 14.43 26.88 2.77
N LYS A 215 14.95 27.38 1.66
CA LYS A 215 16.25 27.00 1.13
C LYS A 215 17.06 28.25 0.83
N ILE A 216 18.21 28.39 1.49
CA ILE A 216 19.09 29.54 1.39
C ILE A 216 20.50 29.04 1.07
N ILE A 217 21.13 29.64 0.06
CA ILE A 217 22.51 29.35 -0.35
C ILE A 217 23.29 30.67 -0.30
N ALA A 218 24.35 30.72 0.47
CA ALA A 218 25.19 31.90 0.66
C ALA A 218 26.64 31.62 0.22
N ASN A 219 27.11 32.32 -0.80
CA ASN A 219 28.51 32.35 -1.22
C ASN A 219 29.26 33.31 -0.29
N ILE A 220 29.83 32.81 0.80
CA ILE A 220 30.54 33.68 1.80
C ILE A 220 31.83 34.22 1.19
N THR A 221 32.55 33.36 0.47
CA THR A 221 33.72 33.70 -0.32
C THR A 221 33.72 32.93 -1.64
N SER A 222 34.68 33.14 -2.52
CA SER A 222 34.82 32.36 -3.76
C SER A 222 35.17 30.89 -3.53
N TRP A 223 35.65 30.53 -2.36
CA TRP A 223 36.04 29.16 -1.99
C TRP A 223 35.18 28.55 -0.88
N PHE A 224 34.22 29.31 -0.31
CA PHE A 224 33.36 28.83 0.79
C PHE A 224 31.89 29.20 0.51
N GLU A 225 31.04 28.18 0.40
CA GLU A 225 29.60 28.28 0.31
C GLU A 225 28.97 27.63 1.55
N LEU A 226 27.96 28.27 2.12
CA LEU A 226 27.14 27.76 3.20
C LEU A 226 25.68 27.72 2.75
N SER A 227 25.00 26.61 2.97
CA SER A 227 23.57 26.50 2.68
C SER A 227 22.78 25.94 3.85
N ASN A 228 21.52 26.34 3.89
CA ASN A 228 20.53 25.76 4.79
C ASN A 228 19.29 25.34 3.99
N ASN A 229 18.78 24.15 4.27
CA ASN A 229 17.51 23.65 3.73
C ASN A 229 16.67 23.17 4.92
N THR A 230 15.61 23.90 5.22
CA THR A 230 14.68 23.58 6.31
C THR A 230 13.30 23.30 5.74
N SER A 231 12.69 22.21 6.18
CA SER A 231 11.30 21.87 5.85
C SER A 231 10.51 21.58 7.12
N TYR A 232 9.26 21.98 7.08
CA TYR A 232 8.28 21.67 8.10
C TYR A 232 7.05 21.04 7.43
N TYR A 233 6.57 19.98 8.03
CA TYR A 233 5.36 19.28 7.64
C TYR A 233 4.46 19.13 8.86
N HIS A 234 3.18 19.43 8.68
CA HIS A 234 2.13 19.12 9.64
C HIS A 234 0.93 18.57 8.90
N SER A 235 0.37 17.47 9.40
CA SER A 235 -0.92 16.97 8.96
C SER A 235 -1.85 16.68 10.14
N GLU A 236 -3.14 16.81 9.86
CA GLU A 236 -4.22 16.43 10.77
C GLU A 236 -5.24 15.62 9.99
N TYR A 237 -5.50 14.40 10.43
CA TYR A 237 -6.60 13.57 9.96
C TYR A 237 -7.60 13.36 11.09
N THR A 238 -8.81 13.83 10.88
CA THR A 238 -9.95 13.62 11.80
C THR A 238 -10.95 12.69 11.14
N TYR A 239 -11.44 11.72 11.88
CA TYR A 239 -12.45 10.79 11.38
C TYR A 239 -13.36 10.31 12.51
N PRO A 240 -14.66 10.09 12.21
CA PRO A 240 -15.60 9.58 13.20
C PRO A 240 -15.46 8.07 13.38
N GLY A 241 -16.13 7.52 14.37
CA GLY A 241 -16.27 6.09 14.53
C GLY A 241 -15.08 5.40 15.14
N LEU A 242 -14.92 4.12 14.84
CA LEU A 242 -14.18 3.20 15.69
C LEU A 242 -12.71 3.04 15.31
N SER A 243 -12.40 2.78 14.05
CA SER A 243 -11.02 2.43 13.65
C SER A 243 -10.62 2.90 12.24
N GLY A 244 -11.41 3.77 11.62
CA GLY A 244 -11.13 4.31 10.28
C GLY A 244 -12.18 3.97 9.22
N VAL A 245 -12.07 4.62 8.08
CA VAL A 245 -13.07 4.55 6.99
C VAL A 245 -13.28 3.14 6.48
N ASN A 246 -12.22 2.35 6.33
CA ASN A 246 -12.33 0.97 5.85
C ASN A 246 -13.12 0.08 6.83
N ASP A 247 -12.96 0.29 8.13
CA ASP A 247 -13.69 -0.44 9.14
C ASP A 247 -15.18 -0.03 9.14
N VAL A 248 -15.47 1.27 9.02
CA VAL A 248 -16.84 1.80 8.88
C VAL A 248 -17.54 1.15 7.68
N PHE A 249 -16.89 1.13 6.51
CA PHE A 249 -17.44 0.53 5.30
C PHE A 249 -17.67 -0.99 5.44
N SER A 250 -16.69 -1.71 5.94
CA SER A 250 -16.77 -3.17 6.12
C SER A 250 -17.88 -3.58 7.09
N ARG A 251 -18.13 -2.79 8.12
CA ARG A 251 -19.16 -3.07 9.14
C ARG A 251 -20.55 -2.64 8.68
N ALA A 252 -20.66 -1.48 8.04
CA ALA A 252 -21.91 -1.03 7.45
C ALA A 252 -22.46 -2.02 6.41
N GLY A 253 -21.58 -2.77 5.75
CA GLY A 253 -21.94 -3.85 4.82
C GLY A 253 -22.48 -5.13 5.46
N ARG A 254 -22.79 -5.13 6.77
CA ARG A 254 -23.28 -6.31 7.51
C ARG A 254 -24.52 -5.98 8.30
N HIS A 255 -25.50 -6.88 8.31
CA HIS A 255 -26.71 -6.77 9.12
C HIS A 255 -27.57 -5.51 8.90
N ALA A 256 -27.27 -4.70 7.88
CA ALA A 256 -28.03 -3.52 7.53
C ALA A 256 -29.02 -3.84 6.41
N LEU A 257 -30.06 -4.62 6.76
CA LEU A 257 -31.13 -4.92 5.81
C LEU A 257 -31.79 -3.63 5.32
N ALA A 258 -32.09 -3.56 4.04
CA ALA A 258 -32.77 -2.40 3.46
C ALA A 258 -34.17 -2.17 4.04
N SER A 259 -34.76 -3.19 4.66
CA SER A 259 -36.03 -3.04 5.39
C SER A 259 -35.91 -2.25 6.70
N ILE A 260 -34.72 -2.16 7.31
CA ILE A 260 -34.45 -1.51 8.60
C ILE A 260 -33.98 -0.07 8.34
N VAL A 261 -34.38 0.85 9.22
CA VAL A 261 -33.94 2.24 9.23
C VAL A 261 -32.98 2.50 10.38
N PRO A 262 -32.15 3.54 10.34
CA PRO A 262 -31.16 3.82 11.40
C PRO A 262 -31.73 4.45 12.68
N MET A 263 -32.96 4.96 12.61
CA MET A 263 -33.63 5.68 13.71
C MET A 263 -35.10 5.36 13.71
N HIS A 264 -35.67 5.17 14.88
CA HIS A 264 -37.12 4.98 15.08
C HIS A 264 -37.91 6.30 14.95
N PRO A 265 -39.24 6.25 14.77
CA PRO A 265 -40.06 7.45 14.69
C PRO A 265 -40.01 8.35 15.93
N ASP A 266 -39.69 7.78 17.11
CA ASP A 266 -39.54 8.52 18.38
C ASP A 266 -38.16 9.18 18.52
N GLY A 267 -37.26 9.04 17.49
CA GLY A 267 -35.90 9.61 17.48
C GLY A 267 -34.85 8.76 18.17
N THR A 268 -35.18 7.56 18.66
CA THR A 268 -34.20 6.65 19.26
C THR A 268 -33.41 5.92 18.18
N LEU A 269 -32.12 5.64 18.44
CA LEU A 269 -31.24 4.95 17.49
C LEU A 269 -31.56 3.46 17.40
N VAL A 270 -31.35 2.90 16.23
CA VAL A 270 -31.48 1.46 15.98
C VAL A 270 -30.08 0.81 15.97
N TYR A 271 -29.87 -0.12 16.90
CA TYR A 271 -28.66 -0.95 16.93
C TYR A 271 -29.02 -2.43 16.95
N ARG A 272 -29.92 -2.86 17.83
CA ARG A 272 -30.44 -4.23 17.89
C ARG A 272 -31.93 -4.25 17.70
N THR A 273 -32.40 -5.24 16.98
CA THR A 273 -33.81 -5.46 16.71
C THR A 273 -34.23 -6.88 17.11
N GLY A 274 -35.52 -7.13 17.22
CA GLY A 274 -36.09 -8.48 17.35
C GLY A 274 -36.21 -9.22 15.98
N LEU A 275 -35.83 -8.56 14.89
CA LEU A 275 -36.09 -9.04 13.55
C LEU A 275 -35.15 -10.18 13.11
N THR A 276 -33.95 -10.24 13.62
CA THR A 276 -32.94 -11.22 13.20
C THR A 276 -32.31 -11.96 14.40
N ASP A 277 -31.77 -13.16 14.18
CA ASP A 277 -31.13 -13.94 15.25
C ASP A 277 -29.95 -13.22 15.90
N THR A 278 -29.14 -12.51 15.14
CA THR A 278 -28.03 -11.71 15.68
C THR A 278 -28.54 -10.42 16.34
N GLY A 279 -29.67 -9.89 15.88
CA GLY A 279 -30.26 -8.65 16.30
C GLY A 279 -29.49 -7.39 15.92
N GLU A 280 -28.22 -7.49 15.56
CA GLU A 280 -27.36 -6.34 15.26
C GLU A 280 -27.72 -5.68 13.91
N VAL A 281 -27.52 -4.37 13.80
CA VAL A 281 -27.73 -3.58 12.58
C VAL A 281 -26.45 -2.82 12.25
N ALA A 282 -25.95 -2.98 11.04
CA ALA A 282 -24.71 -2.36 10.54
C ALA A 282 -23.51 -2.56 11.51
N ASP A 283 -23.46 -3.69 12.21
CA ASP A 283 -22.48 -3.95 13.28
C ASP A 283 -22.37 -2.79 14.30
N GLY A 284 -23.41 -1.98 14.46
CA GLY A 284 -23.47 -0.83 15.37
C GLY A 284 -22.84 0.46 14.84
N VAL A 285 -22.25 0.45 13.67
CA VAL A 285 -21.54 1.62 13.11
C VAL A 285 -22.51 2.79 12.88
N SER A 286 -23.68 2.54 12.34
CA SER A 286 -24.68 3.57 12.09
C SER A 286 -25.12 4.29 13.37
N ALA A 287 -25.36 3.55 14.44
CA ALA A 287 -25.72 4.13 15.74
C ALA A 287 -24.57 4.95 16.33
N VAL A 288 -23.33 4.49 16.22
CA VAL A 288 -22.14 5.23 16.66
C VAL A 288 -21.99 6.55 15.90
N LEU A 289 -22.13 6.52 14.57
CA LEU A 289 -22.01 7.73 13.74
C LEU A 289 -23.12 8.73 14.03
N LEU A 290 -24.35 8.27 14.14
CA LEU A 290 -25.51 9.11 14.41
C LEU A 290 -25.54 9.68 15.84
N ASN A 291 -25.05 8.92 16.82
CA ASN A 291 -24.92 9.41 18.19
C ASN A 291 -23.94 10.59 18.27
N GLY A 292 -22.89 10.58 17.42
CA GLY A 292 -21.81 11.54 17.50
C GLY A 292 -20.93 11.36 18.75
N GLY A 293 -20.01 12.29 18.95
CA GLY A 293 -19.09 12.28 20.10
C GLY A 293 -17.91 11.32 20.01
N HIS A 294 -18.01 10.23 19.24
CA HIS A 294 -16.87 9.39 18.90
C HIS A 294 -16.00 10.11 17.88
N HIS A 295 -14.73 10.32 18.18
CA HIS A 295 -13.82 10.92 17.22
C HIS A 295 -12.39 10.42 17.40
N ASN A 296 -11.69 10.37 16.27
CA ASN A 296 -10.28 10.08 16.20
C ASN A 296 -9.56 11.26 15.56
N ARG A 297 -8.37 11.52 16.04
CA ARG A 297 -7.54 12.58 15.49
C ARG A 297 -6.08 12.13 15.46
N ASP A 298 -5.56 12.03 14.25
CA ASP A 298 -4.15 11.71 14.00
C ASP A 298 -3.44 12.97 13.54
N ARG A 299 -2.40 13.38 14.25
CA ARG A 299 -1.54 14.51 13.93
C ARG A 299 -0.12 14.04 13.70
N GLU A 300 0.46 14.54 12.65
CA GLU A 300 1.88 14.36 12.37
C GLU A 300 2.58 15.70 12.27
N TYR A 301 3.78 15.77 12.83
CA TYR A 301 4.69 16.91 12.75
C TYR A 301 6.04 16.39 12.33
N GLU A 302 6.66 17.02 11.33
CA GLU A 302 8.03 16.73 10.95
C GLU A 302 8.78 18.03 10.67
N PHE A 303 9.88 18.19 11.37
CA PHE A 303 10.80 19.30 11.15
C PHE A 303 12.15 18.72 10.73
N VAL A 304 12.64 19.12 9.57
CA VAL A 304 13.95 18.71 9.05
C VAL A 304 14.75 19.95 8.72
N THR A 305 15.96 20.06 9.24
CA THR A 305 16.91 21.12 8.87
C THR A 305 18.26 20.53 8.53
N THR A 306 18.81 20.95 7.41
CA THR A 306 20.12 20.52 6.91
C THR A 306 20.99 21.74 6.68
N PHE A 307 22.18 21.73 7.27
CA PHE A 307 23.25 22.68 6.99
C PHE A 307 24.30 21.99 6.14
N GLU A 308 24.70 22.62 5.05
CA GLU A 308 25.78 22.14 4.20
C GLU A 308 26.85 23.22 4.03
N ALA A 309 28.11 22.86 4.22
CA ALA A 309 29.28 23.66 3.94
C ALA A 309 30.05 23.06 2.76
N VAL A 310 30.33 23.87 1.74
CA VAL A 310 31.12 23.50 0.57
C VAL A 310 32.41 24.32 0.57
N LEU A 311 33.54 23.63 0.65
CA LEU A 311 34.87 24.23 0.61
C LEU A 311 35.58 23.88 -0.70
N LYS A 312 36.12 24.88 -1.40
CA LYS A 312 36.89 24.73 -2.65
C LYS A 312 38.30 25.28 -2.43
N PRO A 313 39.13 24.55 -1.61
CA PRO A 313 40.44 25.08 -1.18
C PRO A 313 41.44 25.22 -2.32
N ILE A 314 41.35 24.40 -3.33
CA ILE A 314 42.17 24.42 -4.55
C ILE A 314 41.32 24.08 -5.77
N LYS A 315 41.82 24.43 -6.96
CA LYS A 315 41.18 24.14 -8.22
C LYS A 315 40.96 22.60 -8.37
N HIS A 316 39.81 22.19 -8.85
CA HIS A 316 39.41 20.81 -9.05
C HIS A 316 39.17 19.96 -7.78
N PHE A 317 39.29 20.55 -6.61
CA PHE A 317 39.04 19.84 -5.35
C PHE A 317 37.98 20.55 -4.53
N GLU A 318 36.98 19.79 -4.07
CA GLU A 318 35.86 20.27 -3.26
C GLU A 318 35.69 19.34 -2.06
N VAL A 319 35.46 19.90 -0.87
CA VAL A 319 35.03 19.18 0.32
C VAL A 319 33.65 19.63 0.70
N ARG A 320 32.75 18.67 0.90
CA ARG A 320 31.40 18.90 1.42
C ARG A 320 31.22 18.26 2.77
N ALA A 321 30.63 19.03 3.67
CA ALA A 321 30.17 18.54 4.97
C ALA A 321 28.71 18.95 5.14
N ASN A 322 27.83 18.02 5.42
CA ASN A 322 26.46 18.35 5.79
C ASN A 322 26.03 17.64 7.07
N TYR A 323 25.21 18.35 7.85
CA TYR A 323 24.58 17.85 9.04
C TYR A 323 23.08 18.09 8.94
N SER A 324 22.30 17.03 9.09
CA SER A 324 20.84 17.09 9.12
C SER A 324 20.30 16.62 10.46
N TRP A 325 19.39 17.39 11.00
CA TRP A 325 18.60 17.05 12.16
C TRP A 325 17.12 16.98 11.76
N ALA A 326 16.48 15.85 12.07
CA ALA A 326 15.07 15.63 11.81
C ALA A 326 14.36 15.22 13.11
N HIS A 327 13.22 15.83 13.35
CA HIS A 327 12.33 15.51 14.46
C HIS A 327 10.94 15.20 13.91
N TYR A 328 10.48 13.99 14.15
CA TYR A 328 9.14 13.53 13.81
C TYR A 328 8.37 13.28 15.11
N ASN A 329 7.14 13.78 15.15
CA ASN A 329 6.21 13.52 16.23
C ASN A 329 4.85 13.16 15.65
N GLN A 330 4.29 12.03 16.09
CA GLN A 330 2.94 11.61 15.77
C GLN A 330 2.12 11.53 17.04
N GLN A 331 0.91 12.06 16.99
CA GLN A 331 -0.06 12.06 18.09
C GLN A 331 -1.35 11.45 17.57
N ASN A 332 -1.82 10.40 18.23
CA ASN A 332 -3.08 9.75 17.93
C ASN A 332 -4.01 9.93 19.13
N LEU A 333 -5.20 10.44 18.91
CA LEU A 333 -6.26 10.53 19.91
C LEU A 333 -7.44 9.69 19.45
N ASN A 334 -7.98 8.89 20.36
CA ASN A 334 -9.20 8.12 20.14
C ASN A 334 -10.15 8.35 21.31
N ARG A 335 -11.31 8.89 21.00
CA ARG A 335 -12.40 9.17 21.94
C ARG A 335 -13.60 8.28 21.65
N SER A 336 -14.04 7.51 22.64
CA SER A 336 -15.25 6.73 22.60
C SER A 336 -16.23 7.25 23.66
N VAL A 337 -17.50 7.32 23.33
CA VAL A 337 -18.59 7.71 24.24
C VAL A 337 -19.63 6.59 24.31
N ASP A 338 -20.48 6.63 25.33
CA ASP A 338 -21.60 5.71 25.42
C ASP A 338 -22.64 6.02 24.35
N VAL A 339 -23.25 5.00 23.77
CA VAL A 339 -24.31 5.12 22.77
C VAL A 339 -25.59 4.55 23.34
N LEU A 340 -26.65 5.33 23.33
CA LEU A 340 -27.97 4.89 23.73
C LEU A 340 -28.79 4.49 22.52
N TYR A 341 -29.50 3.38 22.61
CA TYR A 341 -30.42 2.90 21.59
C TYR A 341 -31.69 2.32 22.19
N SER A 342 -32.65 2.07 21.34
CA SER A 342 -33.90 1.40 21.72
C SER A 342 -34.04 0.12 20.87
N ARG A 343 -34.61 -0.92 21.44
CA ARG A 343 -35.01 -2.12 20.75
C ARG A 343 -36.53 -2.18 20.57
N ASN A 344 -37.26 -1.73 21.60
CA ASN A 344 -38.72 -1.65 21.63
C ASN A 344 -39.16 -0.26 22.04
N PRO A 345 -40.40 0.13 21.75
CA PRO A 345 -40.94 1.41 22.19
C PRO A 345 -40.81 1.64 23.72
N GLY A 346 -40.31 2.82 24.09
CA GLY A 346 -40.14 3.22 25.49
C GLY A 346 -38.91 2.60 26.19
N GLU A 347 -38.08 1.84 25.53
CA GLU A 347 -36.82 1.34 26.08
C GLU A 347 -35.65 2.31 25.82
N THR A 348 -34.69 2.32 26.73
CA THR A 348 -33.40 2.97 26.54
C THR A 348 -32.28 2.05 27.03
N ILE A 349 -31.41 1.62 26.14
CA ILE A 349 -30.37 0.63 26.42
C ILE A 349 -29.03 1.25 26.04
N THR A 350 -28.03 1.11 26.90
CA THR A 350 -26.64 1.45 26.55
C THR A 350 -26.05 0.35 25.66
N MET A 351 -25.43 0.72 24.54
CA MET A 351 -24.79 -0.21 23.62
C MET A 351 -23.61 -0.90 24.31
N ASP A 352 -23.71 -2.19 24.48
CA ASP A 352 -22.65 -3.06 24.94
C ASP A 352 -22.22 -3.97 23.79
N ASN A 353 -21.32 -3.49 22.97
CA ASN A 353 -20.60 -4.34 22.05
C ASN A 353 -19.10 -4.16 22.30
N GLY A 354 -18.32 -5.21 22.09
CA GLY A 354 -16.85 -5.15 22.26
C GLY A 354 -16.14 -4.09 21.39
N ARG A 355 -16.87 -3.27 20.68
CA ARG A 355 -16.41 -2.25 19.74
C ARG A 355 -16.53 -0.84 20.26
N THR A 356 -17.63 -0.50 20.95
CA THR A 356 -17.77 0.77 21.63
C THR A 356 -17.02 0.79 22.96
N ARG A 357 -16.74 -0.37 23.55
CA ARG A 357 -15.99 -0.55 24.80
C ARG A 357 -16.28 0.50 25.90
N GLY A 358 -17.43 1.14 25.82
CA GLY A 358 -17.84 2.20 26.71
C GLY A 358 -17.12 3.54 26.48
N ASN A 359 -17.29 4.41 27.43
CA ASN A 359 -16.73 5.74 27.45
C ASN A 359 -15.25 5.72 27.85
N TYR A 360 -14.33 5.98 26.89
CA TYR A 360 -12.89 6.04 27.16
C TYR A 360 -12.18 7.11 26.33
N LEU A 361 -11.03 7.54 26.82
CA LEU A 361 -10.04 8.32 26.10
C LEU A 361 -8.75 7.49 25.94
N SER A 362 -8.19 7.49 24.74
CA SER A 362 -6.87 6.91 24.46
C SER A 362 -6.02 7.90 23.69
N GLU A 363 -4.79 8.11 24.14
CA GLU A 363 -3.80 8.91 23.44
C GLU A 363 -2.51 8.13 23.28
N ALA A 364 -1.90 8.26 22.09
CA ALA A 364 -0.57 7.71 21.83
C ALA A 364 0.31 8.77 21.20
N GLN A 365 1.57 8.78 21.61
CA GLN A 365 2.60 9.67 21.08
C GLN A 365 3.80 8.86 20.63
N ASN A 366 4.20 9.05 19.37
CA ASN A 366 5.40 8.50 18.78
C ASN A 366 6.36 9.65 18.49
N ASN A 367 7.56 9.61 19.06
CA ASN A 367 8.58 10.63 18.91
C ASN A 367 9.83 10.01 18.30
N GLN A 368 10.36 10.61 17.22
CA GLN A 368 11.55 10.13 16.55
C GLN A 368 12.51 11.29 16.30
N ILE A 369 13.78 11.08 16.65
CA ILE A 369 14.88 11.98 16.32
C ILE A 369 15.82 11.25 15.38
N ARG A 370 16.23 11.91 14.30
CA ARG A 370 17.25 11.42 13.39
C ARG A 370 18.33 12.46 13.18
N GLN A 371 19.56 12.01 13.18
CA GLN A 371 20.75 12.83 12.92
C GLN A 371 21.57 12.15 11.83
N THR A 372 21.87 12.90 10.78
CA THR A 372 22.69 12.40 9.66
C THR A 372 23.85 13.36 9.45
N PHE A 373 25.06 12.83 9.40
CA PHE A 373 26.27 13.58 9.09
C PHE A 373 26.96 12.93 7.89
N ASN A 374 27.30 13.74 6.88
CA ASN A 374 28.07 13.31 5.71
C ASN A 374 29.29 14.23 5.56
N LEU A 375 30.46 13.64 5.28
CA LEU A 375 31.69 14.35 4.93
C LEU A 375 32.33 13.65 3.76
N TYR A 376 32.58 14.37 2.66
CA TYR A 376 33.26 13.81 1.51
C TYR A 376 34.05 14.83 0.71
N GLY A 377 35.17 14.37 0.13
CA GLY A 377 36.00 15.11 -0.80
C GLY A 377 35.75 14.65 -2.23
N THR A 378 35.72 15.58 -3.16
CA THR A 378 35.60 15.34 -4.59
C THR A 378 36.77 16.00 -5.32
N TYR A 379 37.49 15.21 -6.14
CA TYR A 379 38.46 15.70 -7.11
C TYR A 379 37.91 15.46 -8.52
N ASP A 380 37.84 16.49 -9.37
CA ASP A 380 37.28 16.41 -10.71
C ASP A 380 38.15 17.18 -11.70
N ASN A 381 38.80 16.48 -12.61
CA ASN A 381 39.72 17.12 -13.59
C ASN A 381 39.77 16.33 -14.92
N THR A 382 40.08 17.06 -15.99
CA THR A 382 40.33 16.48 -17.31
C THR A 382 41.76 16.76 -17.74
N PHE A 383 42.54 15.71 -17.93
CA PHE A 383 43.93 15.75 -18.34
C PHE A 383 44.05 15.57 -19.84
N ALA A 384 44.97 16.33 -20.46
CA ALA A 384 45.24 16.25 -21.89
C ALA A 384 44.00 16.33 -22.80
N ASN A 385 42.91 16.99 -22.32
CA ASN A 385 41.60 17.08 -22.98
C ASN A 385 41.03 15.70 -23.41
N ALA A 386 41.47 14.61 -22.81
CA ALA A 386 41.11 13.26 -23.19
C ALA A 386 40.76 12.35 -22.00
N HIS A 387 41.37 12.59 -20.84
CA HIS A 387 41.21 11.74 -19.65
C HIS A 387 40.44 12.50 -18.56
N SER A 388 39.16 12.21 -18.49
CA SER A 388 38.30 12.73 -17.40
C SER A 388 38.38 11.81 -16.17
N VAL A 389 38.77 12.37 -15.03
CA VAL A 389 38.91 11.64 -13.76
C VAL A 389 38.13 12.36 -12.68
N LYS A 390 37.18 11.62 -12.07
CA LYS A 390 36.47 12.11 -10.89
C LYS A 390 36.57 11.09 -9.76
N VAL A 391 37.10 11.54 -8.62
CA VAL A 391 37.25 10.72 -7.42
C VAL A 391 36.42 11.34 -6.30
N ILE A 392 35.64 10.51 -5.61
CA ILE A 392 34.91 10.88 -4.42
C ILE A 392 35.30 9.91 -3.31
N VAL A 393 35.66 10.43 -2.14
CA VAL A 393 35.93 9.64 -0.94
C VAL A 393 35.25 10.32 0.26
N GLY A 394 34.57 9.53 1.06
CA GLY A 394 33.86 10.09 2.21
C GLY A 394 33.34 9.08 3.21
N GLY A 395 32.67 9.62 4.20
CA GLY A 395 31.99 8.85 5.23
C GLY A 395 30.65 9.46 5.60
N ASN A 396 29.79 8.64 6.13
CA ASN A 396 28.51 9.07 6.64
C ASN A 396 28.19 8.39 7.98
N TYR A 397 27.49 9.12 8.82
CA TYR A 397 26.94 8.63 10.07
C TYR A 397 25.44 8.93 10.10
N ASP A 398 24.62 7.95 10.46
CA ASP A 398 23.16 8.07 10.57
C ASP A 398 22.75 7.47 11.91
N TYR A 399 22.08 8.27 12.74
CA TYR A 399 21.56 7.86 14.05
C TYR A 399 20.08 8.12 14.11
N LYS A 400 19.33 7.14 14.65
CA LYS A 400 17.88 7.23 14.84
C LYS A 400 17.53 6.77 16.26
N TYR A 401 16.75 7.61 16.93
CA TYR A 401 16.14 7.31 18.22
C TYR A 401 14.62 7.39 18.08
N PHE A 402 13.92 6.44 18.65
CA PHE A 402 12.49 6.34 18.66
C PHE A 402 11.97 6.10 20.06
N LYS A 403 10.91 6.82 20.46
CA LYS A 403 10.20 6.65 21.72
C LYS A 403 8.70 6.69 21.49
N LYS A 404 7.97 5.73 22.03
CA LYS A 404 6.51 5.72 22.06
C LYS A 404 5.98 5.74 23.48
N LEU A 405 4.83 6.37 23.66
CA LEU A 405 4.04 6.38 24.87
C LEU A 405 2.57 6.28 24.48
N GLY A 406 1.80 5.42 25.14
CA GLY A 406 0.37 5.31 24.97
C GLY A 406 -0.34 5.24 26.31
N MET A 407 -1.48 5.91 26.41
CA MET A 407 -2.32 5.93 27.59
C MET A 407 -3.77 5.68 27.16
N LYS A 408 -4.50 4.93 27.99
CA LYS A 408 -5.95 4.75 27.83
C LYS A 408 -6.58 4.69 29.22
N ARG A 409 -7.73 5.36 29.38
CA ARG A 409 -8.55 5.26 30.58
C ARG A 409 -10.02 5.41 30.23
N ASN A 410 -10.88 4.66 30.93
CA ASN A 410 -12.33 4.75 30.77
C ASN A 410 -12.98 5.70 31.78
N GLY A 411 -14.33 5.86 31.69
CA GLY A 411 -15.16 6.59 32.64
C GLY A 411 -14.92 8.09 32.61
N LEU A 412 -14.95 8.76 31.45
CA LEU A 412 -14.89 10.22 31.37
C LEU A 412 -16.19 10.82 31.85
N LEU A 413 -16.08 11.86 32.67
CA LEU A 413 -17.22 12.62 33.24
C LEU A 413 -17.84 13.59 32.24
N SER A 414 -17.17 13.87 31.13
CA SER A 414 -17.67 14.75 30.06
C SER A 414 -17.54 14.03 28.70
N GLU A 415 -18.57 14.13 27.87
CA GLU A 415 -18.56 13.61 26.50
C GLU A 415 -17.86 14.56 25.51
N SER A 416 -17.76 15.85 25.87
CA SER A 416 -17.23 16.89 24.98
C SER A 416 -15.78 17.32 25.28
N LEU A 417 -15.16 16.81 26.36
CA LEU A 417 -13.82 17.19 26.77
C LEU A 417 -12.88 15.98 26.77
N ASP A 418 -11.79 16.08 26.04
CA ASP A 418 -10.75 15.06 25.93
C ASP A 418 -9.63 15.35 26.95
N ASP A 419 -9.87 15.05 28.24
CA ASP A 419 -8.88 15.25 29.29
C ASP A 419 -8.85 14.04 30.23
N PHE A 420 -7.68 13.45 30.43
CA PHE A 420 -7.47 12.31 31.33
C PHE A 420 -7.79 12.62 32.80
N ASN A 421 -7.77 13.89 33.23
CA ASN A 421 -8.20 14.30 34.56
C ASN A 421 -9.71 14.04 34.79
N LEU A 422 -10.49 13.98 33.71
CA LEU A 422 -11.91 13.68 33.74
C LEU A 422 -12.19 12.18 33.67
N ALA A 423 -11.21 11.35 33.39
CA ALA A 423 -11.36 9.90 33.36
C ALA A 423 -11.24 9.32 34.79
N LYS A 424 -12.30 8.69 35.29
CA LYS A 424 -12.39 8.18 36.65
C LYS A 424 -12.53 6.64 36.73
N GLY A 425 -12.67 5.95 35.62
CA GLY A 425 -12.80 4.50 35.61
C GLY A 425 -11.49 3.77 35.97
N ASP A 426 -11.60 2.49 36.29
CA ASP A 426 -10.50 1.66 36.78
C ASP A 426 -9.74 0.93 35.66
N ASP A 427 -10.29 0.92 34.42
CA ASP A 427 -9.59 0.36 33.25
C ASP A 427 -8.54 1.36 32.75
N ILE A 428 -7.30 1.15 33.21
CA ILE A 428 -6.15 1.97 32.88
C ILE A 428 -5.13 1.12 32.12
N SER A 429 -4.69 1.61 30.97
CA SER A 429 -3.60 1.01 30.22
C SER A 429 -2.54 2.05 29.92
N ILE A 430 -1.29 1.73 30.23
CA ILE A 430 -0.13 2.55 29.93
C ILE A 430 0.87 1.67 29.17
N THR A 431 1.30 2.14 28.01
CA THR A 431 2.29 1.46 27.16
C THR A 431 3.44 2.37 26.82
N GLY A 432 4.63 1.82 26.64
CA GLY A 432 5.80 2.61 26.26
C GLY A 432 6.89 1.73 25.65
N GLY A 433 7.82 2.38 24.96
CA GLY A 433 8.97 1.70 24.37
C GLY A 433 9.99 2.69 23.84
N GLN A 434 11.26 2.28 23.78
CA GLN A 434 12.35 3.07 23.23
C GLN A 434 13.23 2.16 22.39
N GLU A 435 13.68 2.69 21.25
CA GLU A 435 14.54 1.96 20.31
C GLU A 435 15.52 2.93 19.68
N GLU A 436 16.73 2.45 19.39
CA GLU A 436 17.73 3.25 18.67
C GLU A 436 18.61 2.39 17.78
N TYR A 437 19.14 2.98 16.73
CA TYR A 437 20.19 2.37 15.93
C TYR A 437 21.11 3.42 15.31
N ALA A 438 22.29 2.97 14.91
CA ALA A 438 23.26 3.78 14.18
C ALA A 438 23.86 3.00 13.01
N ILE A 439 24.15 3.73 11.94
CA ILE A 439 24.93 3.24 10.78
C ILE A 439 26.13 4.16 10.61
N LEU A 440 27.31 3.55 10.42
CA LEU A 440 28.55 4.24 10.04
C LEU A 440 29.03 3.65 8.71
N GLY A 441 29.22 4.49 7.70
CA GLY A 441 29.66 4.03 6.38
C GLY A 441 30.83 4.85 5.85
N PHE A 442 31.75 4.17 5.16
CA PHE A 442 32.81 4.77 4.37
C PHE A 442 32.66 4.38 2.93
N PHE A 443 32.85 5.33 2.01
CA PHE A 443 32.63 5.08 0.59
C PHE A 443 33.68 5.74 -0.28
N TYR A 444 33.91 5.15 -1.43
CA TYR A 444 34.68 5.74 -2.50
C TYR A 444 33.95 5.55 -3.84
N ARG A 445 34.24 6.44 -4.78
CA ARG A 445 33.79 6.36 -6.17
C ARG A 445 34.84 6.95 -7.09
N LEU A 446 35.25 6.19 -8.07
CA LEU A 446 36.16 6.59 -9.14
C LEU A 446 35.40 6.52 -10.45
N ASN A 447 35.28 7.65 -11.14
CA ASN A 447 34.81 7.70 -12.53
C ASN A 447 35.99 8.06 -13.43
N TYR A 448 36.15 7.31 -14.49
CA TYR A 448 37.16 7.55 -15.52
C TYR A 448 36.55 7.53 -16.90
N GLY A 449 36.78 8.60 -17.69
CA GLY A 449 36.34 8.74 -19.06
C GLY A 449 37.53 8.94 -19.98
N TYR A 450 37.62 8.21 -21.09
CA TYR A 450 38.58 8.45 -22.13
C TYR A 450 37.92 8.95 -23.40
N LYS A 451 38.22 10.22 -23.76
CA LYS A 451 37.66 10.94 -24.92
C LYS A 451 36.11 10.88 -24.98
N ASP A 452 35.45 10.78 -23.84
CA ASP A 452 33.99 10.59 -23.73
C ASP A 452 33.46 9.32 -24.46
N ARG A 453 34.32 8.39 -24.87
CA ARG A 453 33.95 7.16 -25.56
C ARG A 453 33.88 5.96 -24.64
N TYR A 454 34.92 5.79 -23.83
CA TYR A 454 35.03 4.71 -22.87
C TYR A 454 34.87 5.25 -21.48
N LEU A 455 33.88 4.74 -20.77
CA LEU A 455 33.50 5.21 -19.45
C LEU A 455 33.63 4.06 -18.46
N PHE A 456 34.35 4.26 -17.37
CA PHE A 456 34.51 3.27 -16.30
C PHE A 456 34.18 3.90 -14.96
N GLU A 457 33.48 3.14 -14.13
CA GLU A 457 33.23 3.50 -12.77
C GLU A 457 33.57 2.32 -11.84
N ALA A 458 34.28 2.62 -10.77
CA ALA A 458 34.51 1.73 -9.65
C ALA A 458 34.07 2.42 -8.37
N SER A 459 33.16 1.83 -7.63
CA SER A 459 32.71 2.34 -6.35
C SER A 459 32.64 1.22 -5.32
N GLY A 460 32.70 1.58 -4.06
CA GLY A 460 32.53 0.63 -2.99
C GLY A 460 32.20 1.31 -1.69
N ARG A 461 31.60 0.53 -0.79
CA ARG A 461 31.15 1.01 0.49
C ARG A 461 31.44 -0.02 1.58
N TYR A 462 31.86 0.46 2.71
CA TYR A 462 32.10 -0.32 3.92
C TYR A 462 31.19 0.20 5.02
N ASP A 463 30.06 -0.51 5.25
CA ASP A 463 28.99 -0.12 6.16
C ASP A 463 28.97 -0.97 7.42
N GLY A 464 28.84 -0.31 8.57
CA GLY A 464 28.63 -0.95 9.86
C GLY A 464 27.29 -0.55 10.47
N SER A 465 26.56 -1.52 11.01
CA SER A 465 25.25 -1.31 11.65
C SER A 465 25.22 -1.84 13.07
N SER A 466 24.57 -1.09 13.96
CA SER A 466 24.34 -1.53 15.34
C SER A 466 23.30 -2.65 15.47
N ARG A 467 22.55 -2.96 14.42
CA ARG A 467 21.57 -4.06 14.39
C ARG A 467 22.22 -5.45 14.41
N PHE A 468 23.53 -5.52 14.18
CA PHE A 468 24.28 -6.77 14.18
C PHE A 468 25.21 -6.87 15.40
N ARG A 469 25.46 -8.09 15.82
CA ARG A 469 26.40 -8.39 16.91
C ARG A 469 27.80 -7.90 16.57
N ARG A 470 28.58 -7.53 17.59
CA ARG A 470 30.01 -7.19 17.43
C ARG A 470 30.75 -8.34 16.73
N GLY A 471 31.47 -8.02 15.64
CA GLY A 471 32.10 -9.00 14.77
C GLY A 471 31.37 -9.21 13.44
N HIS A 472 30.05 -8.99 13.37
CA HIS A 472 29.21 -9.12 12.17
C HIS A 472 28.63 -7.77 11.67
N ARG A 473 29.03 -6.65 12.30
CA ARG A 473 28.49 -5.32 12.02
C ARG A 473 28.82 -4.78 10.65
N PHE A 474 30.04 -5.06 10.15
CA PHE A 474 30.57 -4.43 8.95
C PHE A 474 30.50 -5.34 7.75
N GLY A 475 30.03 -4.80 6.61
CA GLY A 475 30.04 -5.44 5.31
C GLY A 475 30.68 -4.55 4.25
N PHE A 476 31.35 -5.15 3.26
CA PHE A 476 31.94 -4.46 2.12
C PHE A 476 31.15 -4.76 0.84
N PHE A 477 30.75 -3.70 0.13
CA PHE A 477 29.84 -3.76 -1.02
C PHE A 477 30.48 -3.06 -2.23
N PRO A 478 31.22 -3.78 -3.09
CA PRO A 478 31.84 -3.22 -4.29
C PRO A 478 30.87 -3.15 -5.48
N SER A 479 31.11 -2.17 -6.36
CA SER A 479 30.35 -2.01 -7.62
C SER A 479 31.24 -1.50 -8.72
N PHE A 480 30.98 -1.98 -9.96
CA PHE A 480 31.72 -1.61 -11.16
C PHE A 480 30.74 -1.37 -12.32
N SER A 481 31.03 -0.38 -13.15
CA SER A 481 30.32 -0.23 -14.41
C SER A 481 31.26 0.19 -15.54
N ALA A 482 30.88 -0.20 -16.78
CA ALA A 482 31.55 0.19 -17.99
C ALA A 482 30.54 0.66 -19.03
N GLY A 483 30.88 1.71 -19.75
CA GLY A 483 30.08 2.25 -20.83
C GLY A 483 30.95 2.47 -22.09
N TRP A 484 30.43 2.07 -23.25
CA TRP A 484 31.06 2.32 -24.52
C TRP A 484 30.08 3.13 -25.40
N ARG A 485 30.46 4.36 -25.72
CA ARG A 485 29.74 5.21 -26.67
C ARG A 485 30.21 4.91 -28.08
N VAL A 486 29.67 3.84 -28.69
CA VAL A 486 30.02 3.35 -30.02
C VAL A 486 29.80 4.43 -31.08
N SER A 487 28.76 5.28 -30.89
CA SER A 487 28.47 6.41 -31.78
C SER A 487 29.59 7.47 -31.88
N GLU A 488 30.53 7.47 -30.91
CA GLU A 488 31.65 8.43 -30.91
C GLU A 488 32.92 7.83 -31.56
N GLU A 489 32.86 6.61 -32.09
CA GLU A 489 33.97 5.97 -32.80
C GLU A 489 34.08 6.45 -34.24
N ALA A 490 35.29 6.51 -34.75
CA ALA A 490 35.57 6.98 -36.13
C ALA A 490 34.84 6.14 -37.18
N PHE A 491 34.78 4.82 -37.00
CA PHE A 491 34.08 3.91 -37.90
C PHE A 491 32.57 4.11 -37.94
N PHE A 492 31.99 4.78 -36.92
CA PHE A 492 30.54 4.99 -36.82
C PHE A 492 30.07 6.25 -37.54
N THR A 493 30.99 7.09 -38.03
CA THR A 493 30.66 8.43 -38.57
C THR A 493 29.62 8.40 -39.68
N GLN A 494 29.65 7.39 -40.56
CA GLN A 494 28.65 7.26 -41.63
C GLN A 494 27.26 6.89 -41.14
N ALA A 495 27.18 6.08 -40.07
CA ALA A 495 25.94 5.66 -39.48
C ALA A 495 25.31 6.75 -38.60
N LYS A 496 26.04 7.78 -38.19
CA LYS A 496 25.63 8.86 -37.27
C LYS A 496 24.47 9.69 -37.79
N ASN A 497 24.30 9.75 -39.14
CA ASN A 497 23.14 10.42 -39.77
C ASN A 497 21.81 9.72 -39.46
N TYR A 498 21.79 8.43 -39.18
CA TYR A 498 20.61 7.63 -38.87
C TYR A 498 20.56 7.29 -37.41
N VAL A 499 21.67 6.86 -36.82
CA VAL A 499 21.80 6.49 -35.41
C VAL A 499 22.67 7.54 -34.73
N SER A 500 22.03 8.53 -34.11
CA SER A 500 22.67 9.68 -33.49
C SER A 500 23.44 9.33 -32.22
N ASN A 501 22.98 8.31 -31.50
CA ASN A 501 23.59 7.82 -30.29
C ASN A 501 23.50 6.29 -30.23
N LEU A 502 24.61 5.63 -29.89
CA LEU A 502 24.65 4.22 -29.58
C LEU A 502 25.62 4.02 -28.41
N LYS A 503 25.07 3.62 -27.25
CA LYS A 503 25.83 3.37 -26.03
C LYS A 503 25.51 1.99 -25.47
N LEU A 504 26.54 1.19 -25.24
CA LEU A 504 26.48 -0.07 -24.50
C LEU A 504 26.84 0.18 -23.03
N ARG A 505 26.15 -0.46 -22.13
CA ARG A 505 26.37 -0.36 -20.68
C ARG A 505 26.46 -1.75 -20.07
N LEU A 506 27.42 -1.93 -19.17
CA LEU A 506 27.57 -3.11 -18.35
C LEU A 506 27.70 -2.66 -16.90
N SER A 507 27.02 -3.30 -15.97
CA SER A 507 27.22 -3.05 -14.56
C SER A 507 27.16 -4.32 -13.73
N TYR A 508 27.97 -4.33 -12.68
CA TYR A 508 27.99 -5.31 -11.61
C TYR A 508 28.04 -4.55 -10.29
N GLY A 509 27.15 -4.83 -9.36
CA GLY A 509 27.20 -4.18 -8.06
C GLY A 509 26.64 -5.05 -6.96
N SER A 510 27.19 -4.89 -5.79
CA SER A 510 26.78 -5.51 -4.54
C SER A 510 26.31 -4.45 -3.57
N LEU A 511 25.16 -4.69 -2.91
CA LEU A 511 24.58 -3.82 -1.88
C LEU A 511 24.17 -4.66 -0.68
N GLY A 512 24.38 -4.17 0.53
CA GLY A 512 23.86 -4.77 1.75
C GLY A 512 22.40 -4.43 1.98
N ASN A 513 21.69 -5.28 2.70
CA ASN A 513 20.36 -4.99 3.23
C ASN A 513 20.29 -5.36 4.71
N GLN A 514 19.70 -4.46 5.51
CA GLN A 514 19.46 -4.68 6.95
C GLN A 514 18.00 -4.43 7.35
N LYS A 515 17.12 -4.06 6.41
CA LYS A 515 15.73 -3.68 6.73
C LYS A 515 14.96 -4.80 7.40
N THR A 516 15.31 -6.05 7.07
CA THR A 516 14.67 -7.26 7.59
C THR A 516 15.10 -7.64 9.01
N VAL A 517 16.15 -6.98 9.54
CA VAL A 517 16.68 -7.22 10.89
C VAL A 517 16.11 -6.20 11.86
N GLY A 518 15.53 -6.63 12.96
CA GLY A 518 15.11 -5.77 14.07
C GLY A 518 16.30 -5.09 14.75
N TYR A 519 16.03 -4.09 15.58
CA TYR A 519 17.11 -3.32 16.23
C TYR A 519 17.93 -4.17 17.19
N TYR A 520 17.33 -5.20 17.78
CA TYR A 520 17.91 -6.02 18.84
C TYR A 520 17.77 -7.54 18.62
N ASP A 521 17.53 -7.98 17.38
CA ASP A 521 17.32 -9.41 17.04
C ASP A 521 18.50 -10.31 17.45
N TYR A 522 19.67 -9.74 17.70
CA TYR A 522 20.85 -10.47 18.16
C TYR A 522 20.94 -10.62 19.68
N LEU A 523 20.00 -10.02 20.44
CA LEU A 523 19.96 -10.08 21.90
C LEU A 523 18.90 -11.07 22.38
N GLN A 524 19.29 -11.92 23.33
CA GLN A 524 18.33 -12.72 24.09
C GLN A 524 17.61 -11.79 25.07
N LEU A 525 16.30 -11.61 24.89
CA LEU A 525 15.49 -10.75 25.73
C LEU A 525 14.75 -11.54 26.79
N ILE A 526 14.49 -10.92 27.92
CA ILE A 526 13.56 -11.40 28.94
C ILE A 526 12.24 -10.68 28.74
N ASN A 527 11.22 -11.43 28.43
CA ASN A 527 9.85 -10.93 28.31
C ASN A 527 9.13 -11.06 29.64
N THR A 528 8.21 -10.14 29.90
CA THR A 528 7.34 -10.20 31.08
C THR A 528 5.89 -10.31 30.61
N GLY A 529 5.06 -11.02 31.36
CA GLY A 529 3.64 -11.15 31.07
C GLY A 529 2.86 -11.52 32.33
N ALA A 530 1.55 -11.28 32.32
CA ALA A 530 0.65 -11.75 33.35
C ALA A 530 0.34 -13.24 33.15
N VAL A 531 0.36 -14.03 34.20
CA VAL A 531 0.00 -15.47 34.18
C VAL A 531 -1.49 -15.59 33.85
N MET A 532 -1.81 -16.01 32.63
CA MET A 532 -3.19 -16.02 32.15
C MET A 532 -4.07 -17.10 32.78
N ASN A 533 -3.52 -18.27 33.20
CA ASN A 533 -4.31 -19.43 33.59
C ASN A 533 -3.88 -20.03 34.94
N TYR A 534 -3.05 -19.37 35.72
CA TYR A 534 -2.62 -19.88 37.02
C TYR A 534 -2.72 -18.77 38.08
N ALA A 535 -3.46 -19.03 39.13
CA ALA A 535 -3.56 -18.16 40.29
C ALA A 535 -2.66 -18.68 41.40
N PHE A 536 -1.78 -17.84 41.95
CA PHE A 536 -1.03 -18.12 43.14
C PHE A 536 -1.89 -17.71 44.36
N GLY A 537 -2.42 -18.66 45.12
CA GLY A 537 -3.36 -18.38 46.19
C GLY A 537 -4.78 -18.06 45.71
N ASP A 538 -5.60 -17.45 46.54
CA ASP A 538 -7.05 -17.36 46.32
C ASP A 538 -7.53 -16.48 45.17
N THR A 539 -6.76 -15.56 44.64
CA THR A 539 -7.22 -14.68 43.53
C THR A 539 -6.13 -13.93 42.74
N THR A 540 -4.87 -13.97 43.11
CA THR A 540 -3.85 -13.10 42.53
C THR A 540 -3.18 -13.76 41.32
N LYS A 541 -3.35 -13.20 40.14
CA LYS A 541 -2.54 -13.52 38.97
C LYS A 541 -1.20 -12.83 39.10
N GLY A 542 -0.12 -13.59 39.22
CA GLY A 542 1.24 -13.04 39.28
C GLY A 542 1.80 -12.69 37.93
N ASP A 543 2.70 -11.74 37.88
CA ASP A 543 3.53 -11.51 36.71
C ASP A 543 4.61 -12.60 36.63
N TYR A 544 4.97 -12.97 35.40
CA TYR A 544 6.06 -13.92 35.15
C TYR A 544 7.04 -13.34 34.14
N ALA A 545 8.27 -13.79 34.21
CA ALA A 545 9.32 -13.48 33.25
C ALA A 545 9.76 -14.75 32.53
N TYR A 546 9.98 -14.66 31.24
CA TYR A 546 10.44 -15.76 30.41
C TYR A 546 11.43 -15.29 29.36
N GLU A 547 12.33 -16.15 28.96
CA GLU A 547 13.26 -15.88 27.89
C GLU A 547 12.53 -15.82 26.54
N SER A 548 12.94 -14.89 25.67
CA SER A 548 12.49 -14.86 24.27
C SER A 548 12.88 -16.17 23.55
N ALA A 549 12.25 -16.43 22.38
CA ALA A 549 12.73 -17.50 21.51
C ALA A 549 14.24 -17.36 21.24
N PRO A 550 14.97 -18.48 21.04
CA PRO A 550 16.39 -18.45 20.76
C PRO A 550 16.74 -17.53 19.59
N ASN A 551 17.84 -16.80 19.71
CA ASN A 551 18.33 -15.90 18.68
C ASN A 551 19.51 -16.52 17.94
N SER A 552 19.66 -16.21 16.65
CA SER A 552 20.87 -16.57 15.92
C SER A 552 22.00 -15.63 16.30
N THR A 553 23.14 -16.20 16.69
CA THR A 553 24.35 -15.42 17.01
C THR A 553 25.09 -14.89 15.78
N ASP A 554 24.79 -15.46 14.61
CA ASP A 554 25.53 -15.27 13.36
C ASP A 554 24.76 -14.42 12.33
N LEU A 555 23.77 -13.66 12.82
CA LEU A 555 23.02 -12.74 11.96
C LEU A 555 23.96 -11.72 11.29
N THR A 556 23.88 -11.65 9.98
CA THR A 556 24.68 -10.74 9.15
C THR A 556 23.84 -10.11 8.04
N TRP A 557 24.49 -9.28 7.24
CA TRP A 557 23.91 -8.58 6.12
C TRP A 557 23.33 -9.54 5.06
N GLU A 558 22.12 -9.28 4.61
CA GLU A 558 21.68 -9.78 3.32
C GLU A 558 22.45 -9.04 2.21
N THR A 559 22.83 -9.74 1.17
CA THR A 559 23.61 -9.18 0.06
C THR A 559 22.82 -9.24 -1.24
N VAL A 560 22.60 -8.09 -1.88
CA VAL A 560 21.94 -7.98 -3.18
C VAL A 560 22.98 -7.73 -4.25
N ILE A 561 23.16 -8.68 -5.16
CA ILE A 561 24.11 -8.61 -6.28
C ILE A 561 23.34 -8.43 -7.58
N THR A 562 23.55 -7.33 -8.28
CA THR A 562 22.92 -7.04 -9.57
C THR A 562 23.95 -7.05 -10.68
N LYS A 563 23.65 -7.76 -11.78
CA LYS A 563 24.36 -7.77 -13.05
C LYS A 563 23.42 -7.22 -14.11
N ASN A 564 23.83 -6.19 -14.82
CA ASN A 564 22.99 -5.54 -15.83
C ASN A 564 23.74 -5.31 -17.13
N ILE A 565 23.06 -5.51 -18.25
CA ILE A 565 23.47 -5.07 -19.58
C ILE A 565 22.42 -4.11 -20.11
N GLY A 566 22.89 -2.97 -20.60
CA GLY A 566 22.02 -1.92 -21.12
C GLY A 566 22.45 -1.44 -22.51
N LEU A 567 21.48 -0.99 -23.27
CA LEU A 567 21.64 -0.43 -24.61
C LEU A 567 20.82 0.85 -24.71
N ASP A 568 21.49 1.98 -25.05
CA ASP A 568 20.85 3.24 -25.34
C ASP A 568 21.04 3.59 -26.82
N LEU A 569 19.94 3.83 -27.52
CA LEU A 569 19.88 4.18 -28.93
C LEU A 569 19.19 5.52 -29.12
N GLY A 570 19.79 6.38 -29.94
CA GLY A 570 19.16 7.61 -30.42
C GLY A 570 19.15 7.62 -31.95
N PHE A 571 18.02 7.91 -32.55
CA PHE A 571 17.85 8.00 -34.00
C PHE A 571 17.38 9.39 -34.41
N LEU A 572 17.67 9.74 -35.66
CA LEU A 572 17.15 10.98 -36.30
C LEU A 572 17.43 12.22 -35.43
N ASN A 573 18.69 12.44 -35.06
CA ASN A 573 19.10 13.54 -34.16
C ASN A 573 18.46 13.48 -32.78
N ASN A 574 18.32 12.28 -32.22
CA ASN A 574 17.71 11.97 -30.92
C ASN A 574 16.20 12.33 -30.84
N ARG A 575 15.48 12.41 -31.96
CA ARG A 575 14.01 12.48 -31.94
C ARG A 575 13.40 11.19 -31.42
N LEU A 576 13.96 10.04 -31.80
CA LEU A 576 13.61 8.73 -31.27
C LEU A 576 14.73 8.26 -30.37
N ASN A 577 14.40 8.02 -29.09
CA ASN A 577 15.30 7.43 -28.10
C ASN A 577 14.71 6.11 -27.60
N VAL A 578 15.55 5.08 -27.56
CA VAL A 578 15.20 3.75 -27.07
C VAL A 578 16.23 3.36 -26.02
N SER A 579 15.78 2.90 -24.88
CA SER A 579 16.64 2.28 -23.87
C SER A 579 16.14 0.88 -23.57
N PHE A 580 17.07 -0.07 -23.47
CA PHE A 580 16.80 -1.46 -23.12
C PHE A 580 17.79 -1.91 -22.04
N ASP A 581 17.30 -2.54 -21.01
CA ASP A 581 18.08 -3.14 -19.94
C ASP A 581 17.66 -4.58 -19.69
N ALA A 582 18.61 -5.48 -19.50
CA ALA A 582 18.38 -6.84 -19.04
C ALA A 582 19.27 -7.12 -17.83
N TYR A 583 18.68 -7.73 -16.79
CA TYR A 583 19.40 -7.90 -15.53
C TYR A 583 19.13 -9.23 -14.85
N ILE A 584 20.11 -9.62 -14.05
CA ILE A 584 20.01 -10.70 -13.07
C ILE A 584 20.35 -10.09 -11.70
N ARG A 585 19.49 -10.34 -10.73
CA ARG A 585 19.65 -9.91 -9.36
C ARG A 585 19.60 -11.12 -8.45
N ASP A 586 20.67 -11.35 -7.73
CA ASP A 586 20.79 -12.40 -6.73
C ASP A 586 20.70 -11.75 -5.34
N THR A 587 19.68 -12.08 -4.55
CA THR A 587 19.61 -11.75 -3.13
C THR A 587 20.09 -12.94 -2.35
N LYS A 588 21.19 -12.78 -1.64
CA LYS A 588 21.90 -13.82 -0.92
C LYS A 588 21.73 -13.64 0.58
N ASP A 589 21.75 -14.76 1.29
CA ASP A 589 21.73 -14.80 2.74
C ASP A 589 20.53 -14.04 3.34
N MET A 590 19.35 -14.22 2.73
CA MET A 590 18.11 -13.58 3.18
C MET A 590 17.71 -14.10 4.56
N LEU A 591 17.27 -13.18 5.39
CA LEU A 591 16.85 -13.47 6.76
C LEU A 591 15.44 -14.04 6.79
N MET A 592 15.34 -15.31 7.12
CA MET A 592 14.08 -16.04 7.26
C MET A 592 14.06 -16.88 8.53
N ALA A 593 12.88 -17.39 8.91
CA ALA A 593 12.81 -18.42 9.93
C ALA A 593 13.69 -19.60 9.52
N GLY A 594 14.48 -20.12 10.46
CA GLY A 594 15.24 -21.33 10.24
C GLY A 594 14.31 -22.54 10.10
N LYS A 595 14.86 -23.74 9.91
CA LYS A 595 14.11 -24.99 9.83
C LYS A 595 13.16 -25.13 11.00
N THR A 596 11.92 -25.53 10.73
CA THR A 596 10.92 -25.81 11.78
C THR A 596 11.47 -26.79 12.80
N LEU A 597 11.49 -26.40 14.05
CA LEU A 597 11.96 -27.22 15.15
C LEU A 597 10.87 -28.21 15.59
N PRO A 598 11.25 -29.41 16.08
CA PRO A 598 10.29 -30.33 16.67
C PRO A 598 9.49 -29.68 17.80
N GLY A 599 8.19 -29.97 17.91
CA GLY A 599 7.32 -29.37 18.93
C GLY A 599 7.81 -29.53 20.37
N VAL A 600 8.58 -30.59 20.66
CA VAL A 600 9.22 -30.83 21.96
C VAL A 600 10.27 -29.77 22.34
N TYR A 601 10.75 -28.98 21.38
CA TYR A 601 11.69 -27.89 21.65
C TYR A 601 11.02 -26.71 22.39
N GLY A 602 9.71 -26.57 22.28
CA GLY A 602 8.93 -25.56 23.00
C GLY A 602 9.14 -24.12 22.59
N ALA A 603 9.87 -23.86 21.51
CA ALA A 603 10.09 -22.50 20.97
C ALA A 603 10.09 -22.49 19.43
N SER A 604 9.77 -21.34 18.85
CA SER A 604 9.88 -21.13 17.42
C SER A 604 11.35 -21.09 16.95
N SER A 605 11.57 -21.46 15.69
CA SER A 605 12.91 -21.40 15.09
C SER A 605 13.44 -19.96 15.03
N PRO A 606 14.71 -19.73 15.37
CA PRO A 606 15.31 -18.41 15.24
C PRO A 606 15.36 -17.97 13.76
N ARG A 607 15.36 -16.67 13.55
CA ARG A 607 15.64 -16.12 12.23
C ARG A 607 17.12 -16.26 11.89
N MET A 608 17.42 -16.65 10.67
CA MET A 608 18.76 -16.97 10.21
C MET A 608 18.94 -16.53 8.75
N ASN A 609 20.19 -16.33 8.31
CA ASN A 609 20.52 -16.04 6.91
C ASN A 609 20.54 -17.36 6.10
N VAL A 610 19.37 -17.87 5.68
CA VAL A 610 19.21 -19.24 5.15
C VAL A 610 18.62 -19.32 3.73
N ALA A 611 18.15 -18.23 3.16
CA ALA A 611 17.49 -18.25 1.86
C ALA A 611 18.21 -17.41 0.81
N ASP A 612 18.17 -17.85 -0.45
CA ASP A 612 18.63 -17.11 -1.62
C ASP A 612 17.52 -17.01 -2.65
N LEU A 613 17.45 -15.83 -3.30
CA LEU A 613 16.49 -15.53 -4.36
C LEU A 613 17.19 -15.03 -5.61
N ARG A 614 16.77 -15.47 -6.79
CA ARG A 614 17.21 -14.94 -8.07
C ARG A 614 16.06 -14.32 -8.83
N THR A 615 16.19 -13.04 -9.16
CA THR A 615 15.31 -12.31 -10.05
C THR A 615 15.97 -12.12 -11.40
N LYS A 616 15.25 -12.43 -12.48
CA LYS A 616 15.63 -12.12 -13.86
C LYS A 616 14.60 -11.19 -14.43
N GLY A 617 15.03 -10.10 -15.05
CA GLY A 617 14.11 -9.14 -15.64
C GLY A 617 14.73 -8.39 -16.82
N TRP A 618 13.85 -7.70 -17.52
CA TRP A 618 14.18 -6.78 -18.59
C TRP A 618 13.25 -5.58 -18.60
N GLU A 619 13.73 -4.47 -19.13
CA GLU A 619 12.98 -3.21 -19.24
C GLU A 619 13.29 -2.58 -20.58
N ALA A 620 12.27 -2.01 -21.23
CA ALA A 620 12.41 -1.25 -22.47
C ALA A 620 11.64 0.05 -22.36
N SER A 621 12.22 1.12 -22.87
CA SER A 621 11.53 2.40 -22.99
C SER A 621 11.80 3.03 -24.35
N ILE A 622 10.80 3.72 -24.86
CA ILE A 622 10.85 4.44 -26.12
C ILE A 622 10.28 5.84 -25.92
N THR A 623 10.96 6.83 -26.46
CA THR A 623 10.50 8.22 -26.47
C THR A 623 10.71 8.77 -27.85
N TRP A 624 9.65 9.29 -28.46
CA TRP A 624 9.67 10.07 -29.67
C TRP A 624 9.31 11.51 -29.36
N GLY A 625 10.10 12.46 -29.80
CA GLY A 625 9.78 13.89 -29.67
C GLY A 625 10.15 14.63 -30.96
N ASP A 626 9.24 15.46 -31.43
CA ASP A 626 9.48 16.29 -32.61
C ASP A 626 8.75 17.62 -32.53
N SER A 627 9.12 18.56 -33.41
CA SER A 627 8.54 19.87 -33.49
C SER A 627 8.40 20.28 -34.97
N PHE A 628 7.26 20.86 -35.31
CA PHE A 628 6.99 21.42 -36.60
C PHE A 628 6.17 22.73 -36.51
N THR A 629 6.13 23.50 -37.58
CA THR A 629 5.35 24.72 -37.59
C THR A 629 3.91 24.45 -38.04
N LEU A 630 2.93 24.75 -37.16
CA LEU A 630 1.52 24.68 -37.46
C LEU A 630 0.91 26.09 -37.33
N ALA A 631 0.30 26.58 -38.43
CA ALA A 631 -0.28 27.92 -38.48
C ALA A 631 0.69 29.03 -37.99
N SER A 632 1.94 28.98 -38.47
CA SER A 632 3.04 29.92 -38.14
C SER A 632 3.47 29.91 -36.68
N LYS A 633 3.11 28.88 -35.92
CA LYS A 633 3.53 28.68 -34.51
C LYS A 633 4.15 27.28 -34.34
N PRO A 634 5.13 27.11 -33.44
CA PRO A 634 5.72 25.83 -33.17
C PRO A 634 4.66 24.92 -32.53
N PHE A 635 4.52 23.71 -33.07
CA PHE A 635 3.79 22.61 -32.45
C PHE A 635 4.81 21.59 -32.00
N ASN A 636 4.93 21.37 -30.69
CA ASN A 636 5.82 20.39 -30.11
C ASN A 636 5.00 19.21 -29.63
N TYR A 637 5.49 17.98 -29.83
CA TYR A 637 4.83 16.80 -29.30
C TYR A 637 5.86 15.75 -28.85
N ARG A 638 5.45 14.96 -27.88
CA ARG A 638 6.24 13.86 -27.34
C ARG A 638 5.34 12.66 -27.09
N ILE A 639 5.81 11.49 -27.52
CA ILE A 639 5.20 10.19 -27.27
C ILE A 639 6.20 9.38 -26.44
N MET A 640 5.75 8.74 -25.39
CA MET A 640 6.56 7.86 -24.57
C MET A 640 5.84 6.54 -24.31
N ALA A 641 6.60 5.46 -24.29
CA ALA A 641 6.12 4.15 -23.85
C ALA A 641 7.22 3.44 -23.07
N GLY A 642 6.82 2.68 -22.08
CA GLY A 642 7.72 1.82 -21.31
C GLY A 642 7.05 0.50 -21.00
N ILE A 643 7.82 -0.57 -20.99
CA ILE A 643 7.38 -1.91 -20.60
C ILE A 643 8.52 -2.61 -19.86
N GLY A 644 8.19 -3.38 -18.84
CA GLY A 644 9.17 -4.20 -18.14
C GLY A 644 8.53 -5.44 -17.55
N ASP A 645 9.35 -6.46 -17.36
CA ASP A 645 8.92 -7.72 -16.78
C ASP A 645 10.04 -8.36 -15.96
N ASN A 646 9.65 -9.05 -14.87
CA ASN A 646 10.60 -9.82 -14.09
C ASN A 646 9.98 -11.07 -13.48
N THR A 647 10.83 -12.03 -13.15
CA THR A 647 10.47 -13.24 -12.41
C THR A 647 11.50 -13.53 -11.35
N SER A 648 11.03 -13.93 -10.18
CA SER A 648 11.87 -14.27 -9.03
C SER A 648 11.69 -15.73 -8.65
N LYS A 649 12.80 -16.44 -8.46
CA LYS A 649 12.82 -17.85 -8.04
C LYS A 649 13.71 -18.04 -6.83
N VAL A 650 13.25 -18.85 -5.88
CA VAL A 650 14.04 -19.32 -4.75
C VAL A 650 15.15 -20.23 -5.27
N THR A 651 16.40 -19.91 -4.94
CA THR A 651 17.57 -20.67 -5.37
C THR A 651 18.24 -21.45 -4.24
N LYS A 652 17.88 -21.14 -3.00
CA LYS A 652 18.36 -21.85 -1.81
C LYS A 652 17.35 -21.70 -0.69
N TYR A 653 16.90 -22.78 -0.10
CA TYR A 653 16.16 -22.87 1.15
C TYR A 653 16.14 -24.32 1.64
N ASP A 654 16.23 -24.56 2.94
CA ASP A 654 16.24 -25.92 3.50
C ASP A 654 14.79 -26.48 3.63
N ASN A 655 14.23 -26.86 2.49
CA ASN A 655 12.94 -27.54 2.38
C ASN A 655 13.04 -28.67 1.33
N PRO A 656 13.75 -29.77 1.67
CA PRO A 656 14.01 -30.86 0.73
C PRO A 656 12.74 -31.59 0.26
N ASN A 657 11.71 -31.62 1.11
CA ASN A 657 10.42 -32.20 0.78
C ASN A 657 9.53 -31.28 -0.04
N ARG A 658 9.96 -30.03 -0.30
CA ARG A 658 9.20 -29.00 -1.01
C ARG A 658 7.78 -28.83 -0.48
N THR A 659 7.63 -28.84 0.83
CA THR A 659 6.32 -28.56 1.46
C THR A 659 5.86 -27.17 1.08
N LEU A 660 4.57 -27.03 0.81
CA LEU A 660 3.99 -25.74 0.35
C LEU A 660 3.82 -24.71 1.46
N THR A 661 4.04 -25.09 2.71
CA THR A 661 4.00 -24.19 3.88
C THR A 661 5.20 -23.26 3.96
N ASP A 662 6.33 -23.69 3.37
CA ASP A 662 7.58 -22.98 3.38
C ASP A 662 8.10 -22.76 1.95
N PRO A 663 8.96 -21.75 1.71
CA PRO A 663 9.63 -21.64 0.45
C PRO A 663 10.43 -22.89 0.08
N TYR A 664 10.52 -23.23 -1.19
CA TYR A 664 11.31 -24.36 -1.66
C TYR A 664 12.19 -23.99 -2.88
N GLU A 665 13.30 -24.68 -3.05
CA GLU A 665 14.19 -24.43 -4.17
C GLU A 665 13.49 -24.68 -5.51
N GLY A 666 13.56 -23.68 -6.41
CA GLY A 666 12.88 -23.67 -7.69
C GLY A 666 11.50 -23.03 -7.69
N GLN A 667 10.93 -22.74 -6.53
CA GLN A 667 9.66 -22.02 -6.41
C GLN A 667 9.74 -20.65 -7.09
N GLN A 668 8.75 -20.32 -7.90
CA GLN A 668 8.57 -18.96 -8.41
C GLN A 668 7.75 -18.16 -7.38
N LEU A 669 8.23 -16.99 -7.00
CA LEU A 669 7.48 -16.13 -6.09
C LEU A 669 6.10 -15.79 -6.67
N GLY A 670 5.09 -15.79 -5.80
CA GLY A 670 3.72 -15.47 -6.17
C GLY A 670 2.95 -16.63 -6.81
N GLU A 671 3.50 -17.86 -6.87
CA GLU A 671 2.75 -19.04 -7.33
C GLU A 671 1.45 -19.19 -6.57
N ILE A 672 0.37 -19.39 -7.31
CA ILE A 672 -0.94 -19.72 -6.76
C ILE A 672 -1.23 -21.19 -7.09
N TRP A 673 -1.18 -22.04 -6.07
CA TRP A 673 -1.58 -23.43 -6.17
C TRP A 673 -3.09 -23.55 -6.01
N GLY A 674 -3.73 -24.36 -6.84
CA GLY A 674 -5.18 -24.52 -6.76
C GLY A 674 -5.68 -25.69 -7.56
N TYR A 675 -6.95 -25.97 -7.36
CA TYR A 675 -7.70 -27.04 -8.01
C TYR A 675 -8.21 -26.59 -9.38
N VAL A 676 -8.47 -27.56 -10.25
CA VAL A 676 -9.13 -27.33 -11.53
C VAL A 676 -10.62 -27.62 -11.39
N VAL A 677 -11.45 -26.73 -11.91
CA VAL A 677 -12.91 -26.87 -11.93
C VAL A 677 -13.40 -27.03 -13.36
N ASP A 678 -14.24 -28.01 -13.60
CA ASP A 678 -14.91 -28.32 -14.89
C ASP A 678 -16.33 -27.75 -14.96
N GLY A 679 -16.61 -26.62 -14.30
CA GLY A 679 -17.92 -25.99 -14.25
C GLY A 679 -18.77 -26.47 -13.08
N TYR A 680 -20.11 -26.52 -13.32
CA TYR A 680 -21.09 -26.95 -12.33
C TYR A 680 -21.68 -28.29 -12.72
N PHE A 681 -22.14 -29.05 -11.72
CA PHE A 681 -23.06 -30.16 -11.98
C PHE A 681 -24.33 -29.61 -12.63
N LYS A 682 -24.78 -30.23 -13.73
CA LYS A 682 -25.95 -29.76 -14.48
C LYS A 682 -27.26 -30.28 -13.91
N THR A 683 -27.23 -31.46 -13.32
CA THR A 683 -28.40 -32.14 -12.70
C THR A 683 -28.00 -32.76 -11.38
N ASP A 684 -28.99 -32.97 -10.52
CA ASP A 684 -28.80 -33.72 -9.28
C ASP A 684 -28.42 -35.18 -9.52
N GLU A 685 -28.85 -35.78 -10.67
CA GLU A 685 -28.46 -37.11 -11.06
C GLU A 685 -26.96 -37.18 -11.41
N GLU A 686 -26.43 -36.18 -12.16
CA GLU A 686 -25.01 -36.08 -12.45
C GLU A 686 -24.21 -35.97 -11.15
N ALA A 687 -24.63 -35.12 -10.22
CA ALA A 687 -23.95 -34.91 -8.93
C ALA A 687 -23.94 -36.23 -8.10
N ARG A 688 -25.06 -36.94 -8.01
CA ARG A 688 -25.17 -38.22 -7.27
C ARG A 688 -24.34 -39.34 -7.89
N ASN A 689 -24.24 -39.38 -9.22
CA ASN A 689 -23.54 -40.43 -9.96
C ASN A 689 -22.04 -40.08 -10.22
N TYR A 690 -21.57 -38.96 -9.76
CA TYR A 690 -20.19 -38.53 -9.96
C TYR A 690 -19.23 -39.46 -9.19
N LYS A 691 -18.30 -40.08 -9.96
CA LYS A 691 -17.43 -41.12 -9.43
C LYS A 691 -16.28 -40.61 -8.57
N VAL A 692 -15.91 -39.33 -8.75
CA VAL A 692 -14.81 -38.72 -8.01
C VAL A 692 -15.31 -38.26 -6.64
N ASP A 693 -14.69 -38.77 -5.59
CA ASP A 693 -14.92 -38.31 -4.23
C ASP A 693 -14.29 -36.93 -4.02
N GLN A 694 -15.11 -35.87 -4.02
CA GLN A 694 -14.67 -34.53 -3.73
C GLN A 694 -15.05 -34.05 -2.31
N SER A 695 -15.28 -35.00 -1.38
CA SER A 695 -15.65 -34.70 0.02
C SER A 695 -14.65 -33.79 0.72
N PHE A 696 -13.35 -33.87 0.38
CA PHE A 696 -12.32 -33.05 0.97
C PHE A 696 -12.57 -31.54 0.73
N VAL A 697 -13.00 -31.14 -0.47
CA VAL A 697 -13.27 -29.73 -0.82
C VAL A 697 -14.72 -29.32 -0.55
N ASN A 698 -15.59 -30.25 -0.19
CA ASN A 698 -17.03 -30.06 0.06
C ASN A 698 -17.46 -30.49 1.47
N GLN A 699 -16.55 -30.48 2.46
CA GLN A 699 -16.81 -31.06 3.78
C GLN A 699 -18.09 -30.54 4.45
N MET A 700 -18.40 -29.28 4.32
CA MET A 700 -19.59 -28.70 4.95
C MET A 700 -20.88 -28.94 4.16
N ILE A 701 -20.80 -29.10 2.86
CA ILE A 701 -21.95 -29.48 2.03
C ILE A 701 -22.40 -30.89 2.44
N ASN A 702 -21.47 -31.82 2.56
CA ASN A 702 -21.74 -33.18 2.96
C ASN A 702 -22.18 -33.32 4.44
N ALA A 703 -21.77 -32.40 5.30
CA ALA A 703 -22.11 -32.40 6.72
C ALA A 703 -23.39 -31.62 7.05
N SER A 704 -23.95 -30.89 6.09
CA SER A 704 -25.19 -30.11 6.29
C SER A 704 -26.38 -31.05 6.52
N ALA A 705 -27.05 -30.93 7.65
CA ALA A 705 -28.26 -31.70 7.97
C ALA A 705 -29.43 -31.35 7.05
N LEU A 706 -29.36 -30.28 6.29
CA LEU A 706 -30.46 -29.71 5.49
C LEU A 706 -30.35 -30.07 4.03
N ASP A 707 -29.13 -30.24 3.52
CA ASP A 707 -28.84 -30.45 2.11
C ASP A 707 -27.63 -31.39 2.00
N ASN A 708 -27.87 -32.65 2.30
CA ASN A 708 -26.84 -33.67 2.46
C ASN A 708 -26.35 -34.13 1.08
N GLY A 709 -25.34 -33.47 0.54
CA GLY A 709 -24.69 -33.91 -0.67
C GLY A 709 -24.53 -32.81 -1.73
N LEU A 710 -23.97 -33.23 -2.86
CA LEU A 710 -23.77 -32.40 -4.03
C LEU A 710 -25.05 -32.34 -4.85
N HIS A 711 -25.33 -31.18 -5.38
CA HIS A 711 -26.50 -30.92 -6.22
C HIS A 711 -26.12 -30.19 -7.51
N ALA A 712 -27.07 -30.10 -8.42
CA ALA A 712 -26.97 -29.23 -9.58
C ALA A 712 -26.59 -27.82 -9.13
N GLY A 713 -25.61 -27.19 -9.81
CA GLY A 713 -25.09 -25.86 -9.49
C GLY A 713 -23.93 -25.81 -8.48
N ASP A 714 -23.52 -26.92 -7.86
CA ASP A 714 -22.29 -27.04 -7.11
C ASP A 714 -21.10 -27.24 -8.05
N LEU A 715 -19.86 -26.90 -7.58
CA LEU A 715 -18.65 -27.00 -8.38
C LEU A 715 -18.24 -28.47 -8.60
N LYS A 716 -17.84 -28.76 -9.84
CA LYS A 716 -17.29 -30.04 -10.27
C LYS A 716 -15.79 -29.96 -10.37
N PHE A 717 -15.06 -30.56 -9.42
CA PHE A 717 -13.61 -30.57 -9.41
C PHE A 717 -13.03 -31.69 -10.27
N VAL A 718 -11.87 -31.44 -10.87
CA VAL A 718 -11.18 -32.39 -11.75
C VAL A 718 -10.16 -33.18 -10.94
N ASP A 719 -10.28 -34.48 -10.94
CA ASP A 719 -9.27 -35.42 -10.46
C ASP A 719 -8.08 -35.43 -11.45
N LEU A 720 -6.91 -34.90 -11.01
CA LEU A 720 -5.74 -34.75 -11.86
C LEU A 720 -4.80 -35.96 -11.86
N ASP A 721 -4.81 -36.77 -10.84
CA ASP A 721 -3.99 -37.97 -10.73
C ASP A 721 -4.72 -39.26 -11.07
N GLY A 722 -6.05 -39.22 -11.23
CA GLY A 722 -6.88 -40.33 -11.71
C GLY A 722 -7.22 -41.37 -10.63
N ASN A 723 -7.10 -40.98 -9.36
CA ASN A 723 -7.37 -41.89 -8.24
C ASN A 723 -8.86 -41.91 -7.80
N ASN A 724 -9.73 -41.13 -8.46
CA ASN A 724 -11.14 -40.91 -8.17
C ASN A 724 -11.39 -40.22 -6.81
N LYS A 725 -10.47 -39.37 -6.37
CA LYS A 725 -10.62 -38.64 -5.13
C LYS A 725 -9.93 -37.27 -5.25
N ILE A 726 -10.53 -36.20 -4.74
CA ILE A 726 -9.91 -34.87 -4.67
C ILE A 726 -9.14 -34.74 -3.36
N GLU A 727 -7.83 -34.60 -3.47
CA GLU A 727 -6.94 -34.53 -2.32
C GLU A 727 -6.09 -33.22 -2.33
N GLN A 728 -5.78 -32.72 -1.15
CA GLN A 728 -4.87 -31.58 -1.00
C GLN A 728 -3.43 -32.02 -1.19
N THR A 729 -2.68 -31.29 -2.01
CA THR A 729 -1.22 -31.41 -1.98
C THR A 729 -0.62 -30.64 -0.83
N THR A 730 0.34 -31.24 -0.17
CA THR A 730 1.17 -30.60 0.85
C THR A 730 2.59 -30.35 0.38
N SER A 731 2.96 -30.87 -0.78
CA SER A 731 4.31 -30.80 -1.35
C SER A 731 4.27 -30.63 -2.87
N ALA A 732 5.16 -29.77 -3.38
CA ALA A 732 5.34 -29.60 -4.83
C ALA A 732 5.93 -30.86 -5.52
N ASN A 733 6.44 -31.83 -4.76
CA ASN A 733 6.91 -33.13 -5.29
C ASN A 733 5.76 -34.12 -5.51
N ASP A 734 4.64 -33.96 -4.76
CA ASP A 734 3.43 -34.77 -4.88
C ASP A 734 2.23 -33.83 -5.10
N ARG A 735 1.91 -33.63 -6.35
CA ARG A 735 0.93 -32.60 -6.77
C ARG A 735 -0.50 -33.00 -6.55
N LYS A 736 -0.80 -34.30 -6.44
CA LYS A 736 -2.17 -34.79 -6.35
C LYS A 736 -3.11 -34.02 -7.30
N ASP A 737 -4.19 -33.43 -6.79
CA ASP A 737 -5.17 -32.69 -7.59
C ASP A 737 -4.94 -31.18 -7.69
N MET A 738 -3.79 -30.71 -7.22
CA MET A 738 -3.43 -29.28 -7.32
C MET A 738 -2.31 -29.04 -8.33
N LYS A 739 -2.37 -27.88 -8.97
CA LYS A 739 -1.29 -27.36 -9.81
C LYS A 739 -1.16 -25.87 -9.64
N VAL A 740 -0.06 -25.29 -10.13
CA VAL A 740 0.08 -23.84 -10.24
C VAL A 740 -0.89 -23.33 -11.28
N ILE A 741 -1.92 -22.60 -10.86
CA ILE A 741 -2.98 -22.06 -11.73
C ILE A 741 -2.81 -20.59 -12.05
N GLY A 742 -1.96 -19.87 -11.32
CA GLY A 742 -1.74 -18.45 -11.50
C GLY A 742 -0.49 -17.94 -10.80
N ASN A 743 -0.30 -16.62 -10.88
CA ASN A 743 0.73 -15.90 -10.15
C ASN A 743 0.18 -14.57 -9.63
N SER A 744 0.41 -14.28 -8.36
CA SER A 744 -0.08 -13.07 -7.70
C SER A 744 0.78 -11.82 -7.94
N LEU A 745 2.02 -11.98 -8.48
CA LEU A 745 2.89 -10.86 -8.78
C LEU A 745 2.56 -10.26 -10.15
N PRO A 746 2.65 -8.94 -10.28
CA PRO A 746 2.37 -8.25 -11.54
C PRO A 746 3.45 -8.57 -12.58
N ARG A 747 3.02 -8.83 -13.83
CA ARG A 747 3.86 -9.13 -14.97
C ARG A 747 3.53 -8.16 -16.11
N TYR A 748 4.53 -7.86 -16.94
CA TYR A 748 4.37 -6.94 -18.06
C TYR A 748 3.80 -5.59 -17.62
N ASN A 749 4.50 -4.93 -16.68
CA ASN A 749 4.18 -3.57 -16.27
C ASN A 749 4.45 -2.63 -17.44
N TYR A 750 3.47 -1.82 -17.84
CA TYR A 750 3.63 -0.90 -18.94
C TYR A 750 3.00 0.46 -18.69
N ASN A 751 3.52 1.46 -19.36
CA ASN A 751 2.94 2.78 -19.44
C ASN A 751 3.12 3.35 -20.86
N PHE A 752 2.23 4.24 -21.25
CA PHE A 752 2.40 5.04 -22.44
C PHE A 752 1.71 6.39 -22.29
N GLY A 753 2.27 7.42 -22.92
CA GLY A 753 1.76 8.77 -22.81
C GLY A 753 2.06 9.60 -24.03
N ILE A 754 1.26 10.63 -24.19
CA ILE A 754 1.39 11.66 -25.24
C ILE A 754 1.31 13.01 -24.57
N SER A 755 2.22 13.92 -24.93
CA SER A 755 2.12 15.32 -24.57
C SER A 755 2.33 16.18 -25.81
N ALA A 756 1.65 17.32 -25.86
CA ALA A 756 1.79 18.29 -26.94
C ALA A 756 1.57 19.69 -26.41
N ASP A 757 2.26 20.67 -27.01
CA ASP A 757 2.02 22.07 -26.78
C ASP A 757 1.96 22.86 -28.10
N TRP A 758 1.00 23.79 -28.16
CA TRP A 758 0.80 24.64 -29.31
C TRP A 758 0.10 25.93 -28.91
N TYR A 759 0.71 27.06 -29.26
CA TYR A 759 0.10 28.40 -29.11
C TYR A 759 -0.49 28.68 -27.70
N GLY A 760 0.21 28.26 -26.66
CA GLY A 760 -0.21 28.41 -25.26
C GLY A 760 -1.15 27.33 -24.76
N ILE A 761 -1.63 26.44 -25.63
CA ILE A 761 -2.38 25.22 -25.19
C ILE A 761 -1.38 24.12 -24.94
N ASP A 762 -1.47 23.47 -23.81
CA ASP A 762 -0.76 22.26 -23.48
C ASP A 762 -1.73 21.11 -23.22
N PHE A 763 -1.34 19.93 -23.67
CA PHE A 763 -2.09 18.68 -23.53
C PHE A 763 -1.17 17.57 -23.04
N SER A 764 -1.61 16.77 -22.10
CA SER A 764 -0.92 15.54 -21.75
C SER A 764 -1.90 14.44 -21.35
N VAL A 765 -1.59 13.21 -21.75
CA VAL A 765 -2.31 12.00 -21.36
C VAL A 765 -1.31 10.92 -21.00
N LEU A 766 -1.59 10.19 -19.91
CA LEU A 766 -0.77 9.08 -19.44
C LEU A 766 -1.67 7.88 -19.09
N PHE A 767 -1.32 6.73 -19.65
CA PHE A 767 -1.90 5.43 -19.34
C PHE A 767 -0.90 4.56 -18.61
N GLN A 768 -1.40 3.70 -17.76
CA GLN A 768 -0.64 2.73 -17.00
C GLN A 768 -1.39 1.41 -16.94
N GLY A 769 -0.65 0.28 -17.01
CA GLY A 769 -1.27 -1.02 -16.92
C GLY A 769 -0.33 -2.15 -16.49
N ILE A 770 -0.95 -3.28 -16.23
CA ILE A 770 -0.33 -4.56 -15.91
C ILE A 770 -0.89 -5.58 -16.90
N GLY A 771 -0.02 -6.33 -17.58
CA GLY A 771 -0.45 -7.29 -18.61
C GLY A 771 -0.95 -8.61 -18.05
N LYS A 772 -0.47 -9.01 -16.86
CA LYS A 772 -0.89 -10.25 -16.20
C LYS A 772 -0.67 -10.18 -14.69
N GLN A 773 -1.70 -10.49 -13.93
CA GLN A 773 -1.66 -10.71 -12.49
C GLN A 773 -2.89 -11.53 -12.12
N ASN A 774 -2.75 -12.49 -11.20
CA ASN A 774 -3.86 -13.26 -10.71
C ASN A 774 -4.12 -12.99 -9.21
N TRP A 775 -5.36 -13.11 -8.84
CA TRP A 775 -5.78 -12.99 -7.44
C TRP A 775 -6.94 -13.94 -7.17
N TYR A 776 -6.93 -14.60 -6.03
CA TYR A 776 -8.05 -15.39 -5.56
C TYR A 776 -8.72 -14.68 -4.38
N PRO A 777 -10.03 -14.42 -4.43
CA PRO A 777 -10.74 -13.76 -3.35
C PRO A 777 -10.82 -14.69 -2.13
N GLY A 778 -10.21 -14.27 -1.02
CA GLY A 778 -10.33 -14.99 0.24
C GLY A 778 -11.76 -14.99 0.78
N ALA A 779 -12.07 -15.91 1.68
CA ALA A 779 -13.41 -16.09 2.24
C ALA A 779 -13.99 -14.82 2.89
N GLU A 780 -13.13 -13.96 3.45
CA GLU A 780 -13.53 -12.70 4.08
C GLU A 780 -13.73 -11.53 3.09
N THR A 781 -13.55 -11.77 1.78
CA THR A 781 -13.79 -10.76 0.74
C THR A 781 -15.29 -10.61 0.47
N SER A 782 -16.01 -10.04 1.43
CA SER A 782 -17.48 -9.98 1.41
C SER A 782 -18.03 -9.19 0.22
N MET A 783 -17.32 -8.17 -0.28
CA MET A 783 -17.73 -7.41 -1.46
C MET A 783 -17.67 -8.23 -2.76
N PHE A 784 -16.84 -9.27 -2.81
CA PHE A 784 -16.81 -10.20 -3.96
C PHE A 784 -17.85 -11.32 -3.80
N TRP A 785 -17.89 -11.94 -2.61
CA TRP A 785 -18.71 -13.11 -2.37
C TRP A 785 -20.15 -12.78 -1.98
N GLY A 786 -20.40 -11.56 -1.47
CA GLY A 786 -21.72 -11.16 -0.99
C GLY A 786 -22.32 -12.14 0.03
N PRO A 787 -23.54 -12.61 -0.18
CA PRO A 787 -24.22 -13.54 0.72
C PRO A 787 -23.53 -14.89 0.93
N TYR A 788 -22.63 -15.33 0.03
CA TYR A 788 -21.83 -16.55 0.25
C TYR A 788 -20.87 -16.39 1.42
N SER A 789 -20.23 -15.21 1.56
CA SER A 789 -19.35 -14.90 2.67
C SER A 789 -20.13 -14.55 3.93
N ARG A 790 -21.17 -13.74 3.76
CA ARG A 790 -22.02 -13.24 4.85
C ARG A 790 -23.48 -13.36 4.43
N PRO A 791 -24.23 -14.40 4.83
CA PRO A 791 -25.65 -14.54 4.50
C PRO A 791 -26.49 -13.29 4.85
N TYR A 792 -25.99 -12.45 5.74
CA TYR A 792 -26.53 -11.16 6.17
C TYR A 792 -25.79 -9.97 5.54
N ALA A 793 -25.22 -10.13 4.36
CA ALA A 793 -24.61 -9.01 3.64
C ALA A 793 -25.62 -7.92 3.29
N SER A 794 -25.20 -6.66 3.40
CA SER A 794 -26.07 -5.50 3.19
C SER A 794 -25.85 -4.82 1.85
N PHE A 795 -24.59 -4.67 1.44
CA PHE A 795 -24.23 -4.04 0.16
C PHE A 795 -24.20 -5.09 -0.95
N ILE A 796 -25.37 -5.62 -1.28
CA ILE A 796 -25.54 -6.60 -2.34
C ILE A 796 -25.82 -5.84 -3.64
N PRO A 797 -25.03 -6.03 -4.72
CA PRO A 797 -25.34 -5.42 -6.02
C PRO A 797 -26.76 -5.74 -6.47
N SER A 798 -27.44 -4.78 -7.07
CA SER A 798 -28.84 -4.93 -7.51
C SER A 798 -29.02 -6.05 -8.53
N ASP A 799 -27.97 -6.38 -9.29
CA ASP A 799 -27.94 -7.45 -10.29
C ASP A 799 -27.37 -8.79 -9.78
N PHE A 800 -27.00 -8.87 -8.48
CA PHE A 800 -26.30 -10.03 -7.92
C PHE A 800 -27.00 -11.36 -8.19
N MET A 801 -28.32 -11.42 -7.99
CA MET A 801 -29.08 -12.65 -8.18
C MET A 801 -29.11 -13.14 -9.63
N SER A 802 -28.91 -12.24 -10.60
CA SER A 802 -28.78 -12.63 -12.02
C SER A 802 -27.48 -13.38 -12.32
N GLN A 803 -26.51 -13.30 -11.42
CA GLN A 803 -25.20 -13.96 -11.50
C GLN A 803 -25.14 -15.26 -10.69
N VAL A 804 -26.19 -15.60 -9.96
CA VAL A 804 -26.29 -16.81 -9.14
C VAL A 804 -26.95 -17.93 -9.94
N TRP A 805 -26.40 -19.13 -9.82
CA TRP A 805 -26.91 -20.32 -10.53
C TRP A 805 -28.38 -20.61 -10.13
N SER A 806 -29.17 -20.90 -11.13
CA SER A 806 -30.53 -21.44 -11.01
C SER A 806 -30.83 -22.41 -12.17
N GLU A 807 -31.94 -23.14 -12.12
CA GLU A 807 -32.34 -24.03 -13.22
C GLU A 807 -32.57 -23.26 -14.52
N GLU A 808 -32.95 -21.95 -14.44
CA GLU A 808 -33.10 -21.09 -15.59
C GLU A 808 -31.80 -20.41 -16.01
N ASN A 809 -30.76 -20.40 -15.17
CA ASN A 809 -29.45 -19.76 -15.40
C ASN A 809 -28.30 -20.69 -15.01
N THR A 810 -28.10 -21.75 -15.77
CA THR A 810 -27.10 -22.79 -15.49
C THR A 810 -25.67 -22.37 -15.80
N ASP A 811 -25.45 -21.30 -16.57
CA ASP A 811 -24.14 -20.75 -16.91
C ASP A 811 -23.74 -19.54 -16.01
N ALA A 812 -24.46 -19.36 -14.91
CA ALA A 812 -24.19 -18.27 -13.98
C ALA A 812 -22.74 -18.21 -13.49
N TYR A 813 -22.32 -17.02 -13.09
CA TYR A 813 -20.95 -16.84 -12.58
C TYR A 813 -20.75 -17.51 -11.22
N PHE A 814 -21.69 -17.33 -10.29
CA PHE A 814 -21.67 -17.94 -8.96
C PHE A 814 -22.45 -19.26 -8.92
N PRO A 815 -22.11 -20.18 -8.01
CA PRO A 815 -22.79 -21.47 -7.85
C PRO A 815 -24.22 -21.27 -7.31
N ARG A 816 -24.92 -22.34 -7.04
CA ARG A 816 -26.19 -22.30 -6.30
C ARG A 816 -26.03 -21.62 -4.94
N PRO A 817 -27.07 -21.00 -4.35
CA PRO A 817 -26.96 -20.36 -3.04
C PRO A 817 -26.43 -21.33 -1.97
N ARG A 818 -25.34 -20.93 -1.30
CA ARG A 818 -24.64 -21.72 -0.26
C ARG A 818 -24.04 -20.77 0.78
N GLY A 819 -24.85 -20.15 1.60
CA GLY A 819 -24.35 -19.27 2.66
C GLY A 819 -23.37 -20.01 3.57
N TYR A 820 -22.30 -19.42 4.04
CA TYR A 820 -21.21 -19.99 4.86
C TYR A 820 -20.76 -21.43 4.56
N VAL A 821 -21.64 -22.27 4.00
CA VAL A 821 -21.37 -23.68 3.72
C VAL A 821 -20.33 -23.81 2.61
N ALA A 822 -20.26 -22.88 1.69
CA ALA A 822 -19.29 -22.87 0.60
C ALA A 822 -17.97 -22.16 0.93
N LEU A 823 -17.93 -21.32 1.95
CA LEU A 823 -16.74 -20.55 2.37
C LEU A 823 -16.27 -20.96 3.76
N GLY A 824 -14.97 -21.23 3.89
CA GLY A 824 -14.30 -21.71 5.08
C GLY A 824 -13.27 -22.77 4.72
N SER A 825 -12.53 -23.30 5.68
CA SER A 825 -11.49 -24.31 5.40
C SER A 825 -12.08 -25.51 4.66
N ASN A 826 -11.44 -25.90 3.57
CA ASN A 826 -11.80 -27.05 2.72
C ASN A 826 -13.27 -27.02 2.22
N ARG A 827 -13.79 -25.84 1.91
CA ARG A 827 -15.10 -25.65 1.28
C ARG A 827 -14.92 -25.17 -0.16
N GLU A 828 -15.85 -25.49 -1.02
CA GLU A 828 -15.70 -25.36 -2.49
C GLU A 828 -15.30 -23.96 -2.99
N LEU A 829 -15.76 -22.90 -2.36
CA LEU A 829 -15.42 -21.52 -2.73
C LEU A 829 -14.18 -20.99 -1.98
N ALA A 830 -13.85 -21.59 -0.84
CA ALA A 830 -12.68 -21.21 -0.06
C ALA A 830 -11.38 -21.82 -0.60
N VAL A 831 -11.47 -23.03 -1.19
CA VAL A 831 -10.32 -23.66 -1.83
C VAL A 831 -9.98 -22.92 -3.13
N VAL A 832 -8.72 -22.58 -3.30
CA VAL A 832 -8.25 -21.88 -4.50
C VAL A 832 -8.52 -22.73 -5.75
N ASN A 833 -9.21 -22.18 -6.73
CA ASN A 833 -9.62 -22.91 -7.92
C ASN A 833 -9.62 -22.05 -9.18
N THR A 834 -9.67 -22.71 -10.35
CA THR A 834 -9.61 -22.04 -11.65
C THR A 834 -10.86 -21.23 -11.98
N LYS A 835 -12.03 -21.55 -11.41
CA LYS A 835 -13.30 -20.86 -11.73
C LYS A 835 -13.31 -19.42 -11.21
N TYR A 836 -12.83 -19.20 -10.00
CA TYR A 836 -12.85 -17.89 -9.33
C TYR A 836 -11.50 -17.21 -9.26
N LEU A 837 -10.46 -17.75 -9.91
CA LEU A 837 -9.19 -17.07 -10.05
C LEU A 837 -9.37 -15.82 -10.91
N GLN A 838 -9.20 -14.64 -10.31
CA GLN A 838 -9.38 -13.36 -10.98
C GLN A 838 -8.14 -12.97 -11.78
N ASN A 839 -8.38 -12.36 -12.94
CA ASN A 839 -7.36 -11.69 -13.73
C ASN A 839 -7.37 -10.19 -13.40
N LEU A 840 -6.31 -9.71 -12.79
CA LEU A 840 -6.14 -8.30 -12.42
C LEU A 840 -5.36 -7.49 -13.47
N ALA A 841 -5.23 -7.99 -14.70
CA ALA A 841 -4.67 -7.22 -15.81
C ALA A 841 -5.55 -6.00 -16.09
N TYR A 842 -4.93 -4.84 -16.27
CA TYR A 842 -5.66 -3.61 -16.56
C TYR A 842 -4.84 -2.64 -17.40
N CYS A 843 -5.53 -1.75 -18.09
CA CYS A 843 -5.01 -0.51 -18.64
C CYS A 843 -5.93 0.63 -18.18
N ARG A 844 -5.38 1.61 -17.49
CA ARG A 844 -6.17 2.74 -16.98
C ARG A 844 -5.59 4.08 -17.40
N LEU A 845 -6.46 5.05 -17.65
CA LEU A 845 -6.10 6.44 -17.76
C LEU A 845 -5.64 6.96 -16.40
N LYS A 846 -4.36 7.30 -16.29
CA LYS A 846 -3.75 7.77 -15.04
C LYS A 846 -3.82 9.28 -14.89
N ASN A 847 -3.60 9.97 -16.01
CA ASN A 847 -3.66 11.43 -16.06
C ASN A 847 -4.15 11.90 -17.43
N LEU A 848 -4.99 12.92 -17.43
CA LEU A 848 -5.37 13.70 -18.60
C LEU A 848 -5.35 15.16 -18.17
N SER A 849 -4.53 15.96 -18.85
CA SER A 849 -4.39 17.40 -18.56
C SER A 849 -4.54 18.21 -19.84
N ILE A 850 -5.29 19.28 -19.76
CA ILE A 850 -5.39 20.31 -20.78
C ILE A 850 -5.16 21.64 -20.07
N GLY A 851 -4.17 22.40 -20.52
CA GLY A 851 -3.82 23.70 -19.98
C GLY A 851 -3.88 24.78 -21.03
N TYR A 852 -3.99 26.04 -20.59
CA TYR A 852 -3.84 27.19 -21.43
C TYR A 852 -3.06 28.27 -20.69
N THR A 853 -1.96 28.72 -21.31
CA THR A 853 -1.15 29.86 -20.84
C THR A 853 -1.65 31.14 -21.46
N LEU A 854 -2.13 32.04 -20.61
CA LEU A 854 -2.61 33.34 -21.05
C LEU A 854 -1.45 34.21 -21.61
N PRO A 855 -1.64 34.89 -22.73
CA PRO A 855 -0.62 35.77 -23.29
C PRO A 855 -0.28 36.96 -22.37
N ASP A 856 0.99 37.31 -22.26
CA ASP A 856 1.48 38.41 -21.39
C ASP A 856 0.74 39.73 -21.63
N LYS A 857 0.31 40.02 -22.87
CA LYS A 857 -0.50 41.20 -23.20
C LYS A 857 -1.86 41.25 -22.49
N TRP A 858 -2.42 40.07 -22.11
CA TRP A 858 -3.67 40.02 -21.36
C TRP A 858 -3.37 40.15 -19.85
N LEU A 859 -2.32 39.51 -19.38
CA LEU A 859 -1.91 39.59 -18.00
C LEU A 859 -1.53 41.01 -17.59
N SER A 860 -0.76 41.73 -18.43
CA SER A 860 -0.38 43.12 -18.14
C SER A 860 -1.59 44.10 -18.11
N LYS A 861 -2.68 43.81 -18.88
CA LYS A 861 -3.93 44.57 -18.77
C LYS A 861 -4.73 44.28 -17.50
N MET A 862 -4.51 43.12 -16.90
CA MET A 862 -5.15 42.67 -15.63
C MET A 862 -4.33 43.07 -14.39
N GLY A 863 -3.16 43.72 -14.57
CA GLY A 863 -2.29 44.15 -13.48
C GLY A 863 -1.34 43.08 -12.95
N PHE A 864 -1.17 42.02 -13.74
CA PHE A 864 -0.23 40.93 -13.43
C PHE A 864 1.06 41.04 -14.24
#